data_cb009ebd636419379e8f163c6f5477f4
#
_entry.id   cb009ebd636419379e8f163c6f5477f4
#
_cell.length_a   1.000
_cell.length_b   1.000
_cell.length_c   1.000
_cell.angle_alpha   90.00
_cell.angle_beta   90.00
_cell.angle_gamma   90.00
#
_symmetry.space_group_name_H-M   'P 1'
#
loop_
_entity.id
_entity.type
_entity.pdbx_description
1 polymer ?
#
loop_
_entity_poly.entity_id
_entity_poly.type
_entity_poly.pdbx_seq_one_letter_code
_entity_poly.pdbx_strand_id
1 'polypeptide(L)'
;MKSFYCAVLVLFIATSAWMVSAGAQQAPAPSGSAPASSAPAAAAKPIVPAPARKVDRAAAYYHYTMAHLYEEQVAMYGRSELVTKAIEEYRQAIEADPTSEYLTSALAELYTRAGRIRDAVLEAQDILKRDPNNLEAHKLLGRIYLKSLGDVQAGNASDSVLKLAIEQWDEIVKLEPDSVDDRLLLGRLYKVNNDLRKAEEEFKTAVKLQPDSEDAVTTLALFYTEEGDSTRAAEVLSSVPDAARSAKLYSVLGYAYEQQKEYKKAIDAYRKAAELDRDNLDAIRGLAENLMNDGQAEAALEQYKIIADANPDDAQTYLRMAEIYRRQGQFDLALANLTKAESMVQDSMEVPYNRAAVYQAQGRYDEAAQILQDLLKKTDKADNSYSQGEKNNRALFLERLGTIYRDNSNTTLAIETFRKMLILGDDNAERGYQQIIDSYREAKQWQQATDVAKEAVTKLPNDRDLKMVYAAQLSDMGQPEEAIKQVKSLLKGTPEDRDVYVRLAQINSRLKRWPDAEEALDKAAQLSVKEEDKQYVDFLRASNYERQKKYDQSEQVFRKLLVTDPQNAAVLNYLGYMLADRGVKLDEALIMIKKAVELDPANGAYLDSLGWAYFKLGKFELAEDNLTRASQHMGADPTVQAHLGDLYQKTGRLKLAVAHWDRAIQEWNKTVAAEVDNDEMAKTQKDLESAKVKLAKESSEQK
;
A
#
# COMPACT_ATOMS: atom_id res chain seq x y z
N MET A 1 -7.44 30.31 5.97
CA MET A 1 -8.36 29.16 5.82
C MET A 1 -8.64 28.72 4.38
N LYS A 2 -8.72 29.62 3.40
CA LYS A 2 -8.91 29.24 1.98
C LYS A 2 -7.62 28.72 1.34
N SER A 3 -6.47 29.24 1.75
CA SER A 3 -5.13 28.73 1.39
C SER A 3 -4.87 27.31 1.96
N PHE A 4 -5.47 26.98 3.10
CA PHE A 4 -5.43 25.65 3.71
C PHE A 4 -6.01 24.55 2.82
N TYR A 5 -6.92 24.90 1.90
CA TYR A 5 -7.52 23.93 0.97
C TYR A 5 -6.52 23.39 -0.06
N CYS A 6 -5.50 24.16 -0.46
CA CYS A 6 -4.45 23.65 -1.35
C CYS A 6 -3.50 22.70 -0.62
N ALA A 7 -3.12 23.00 0.62
CA ALA A 7 -2.21 22.15 1.39
C ALA A 7 -2.86 20.83 1.84
N VAL A 8 -4.14 20.85 2.24
CA VAL A 8 -4.87 19.64 2.64
C VAL A 8 -5.26 18.79 1.43
N LEU A 9 -5.53 19.39 0.25
CA LEU A 9 -5.81 18.62 -0.97
C LEU A 9 -4.57 17.85 -1.45
N VAL A 10 -3.38 18.44 -1.33
CA VAL A 10 -2.11 17.79 -1.72
C VAL A 10 -1.76 16.62 -0.79
N LEU A 11 -2.06 16.71 0.52
CA LEU A 11 -1.76 15.62 1.46
C LEU A 11 -2.67 14.39 1.30
N PHE A 12 -3.94 14.56 0.92
CA PHE A 12 -4.86 13.43 0.73
C PHE A 12 -4.73 12.75 -0.64
N ILE A 13 -4.19 13.43 -1.66
CA ILE A 13 -3.94 12.83 -2.99
C ILE A 13 -2.65 11.99 -2.98
N ALA A 14 -1.67 12.34 -2.14
CA ALA A 14 -0.38 11.63 -2.08
C ALA A 14 -0.43 10.24 -1.45
N THR A 15 -1.50 9.89 -0.70
CA THR A 15 -1.64 8.57 -0.05
C THR A 15 -2.46 7.55 -0.84
N SER A 16 -3.15 7.94 -1.93
CA SER A 16 -4.01 7.05 -2.71
C SER A 16 -3.39 6.53 -4.02
N ALA A 17 -2.13 6.84 -4.33
CA ALA A 17 -1.50 6.53 -5.63
C ALA A 17 -0.68 5.22 -5.65
N TRP A 18 -0.96 4.23 -4.78
CA TRP A 18 -0.34 2.92 -4.85
C TRP A 18 -1.39 1.81 -4.94
N MET A 19 -2.06 1.71 -6.08
CA MET A 19 -2.69 0.47 -6.51
C MET A 19 -2.55 0.33 -8.03
N VAL A 20 -1.65 -0.54 -8.43
CA VAL A 20 -1.67 -1.14 -9.77
C VAL A 20 -2.89 -2.05 -9.85
N SER A 21 -3.95 -1.63 -10.52
CA SER A 21 -5.06 -2.51 -10.88
C SER A 21 -4.67 -3.26 -12.15
N ALA A 22 -4.38 -4.54 -12.02
CA ALA A 22 -4.39 -5.45 -13.16
C ALA A 22 -5.85 -5.61 -13.61
N GLY A 23 -6.23 -4.94 -14.68
CA GLY A 23 -7.55 -5.04 -15.28
C GLY A 23 -7.73 -6.41 -15.92
N ALA A 24 -8.57 -7.26 -15.34
CA ALA A 24 -9.11 -8.43 -15.99
C ALA A 24 -10.29 -8.01 -16.86
N GLN A 25 -10.12 -8.08 -18.16
CA GLN A 25 -11.22 -7.94 -19.14
C GLN A 25 -12.19 -9.10 -18.99
N GLN A 26 -13.40 -8.83 -18.57
CA GLN A 26 -14.52 -9.76 -18.68
C GLN A 26 -15.09 -9.75 -20.10
N ALA A 27 -15.06 -10.90 -20.73
CA ALA A 27 -15.81 -11.16 -21.96
C ALA A 27 -17.29 -11.50 -21.64
N PRO A 28 -18.25 -11.14 -22.50
CA PRO A 28 -19.67 -11.29 -22.22
C PRO A 28 -20.13 -12.74 -22.31
N ALA A 29 -21.04 -13.13 -21.41
CA ALA A 29 -21.67 -14.43 -21.36
C ALA A 29 -22.68 -14.66 -22.53
N PRO A 30 -22.78 -15.85 -23.09
CA PRO A 30 -23.87 -16.20 -23.98
C PRO A 30 -25.10 -16.73 -23.23
N SER A 31 -26.24 -16.31 -23.72
CA SER A 31 -27.60 -16.59 -23.25
C SER A 31 -27.99 -18.06 -23.35
N GLY A 32 -28.85 -18.43 -22.44
CA GLY A 32 -29.41 -19.72 -22.07
C GLY A 32 -29.95 -20.68 -23.13
N SER A 33 -29.95 -21.93 -22.70
CA SER A 33 -30.93 -22.94 -23.13
C SER A 33 -31.28 -23.85 -21.95
N ALA A 34 -32.57 -24.18 -21.87
CA ALA A 34 -33.26 -24.87 -20.78
C ALA A 34 -32.88 -26.36 -20.65
N PRO A 35 -33.18 -27.01 -19.51
CA PRO A 35 -32.63 -28.29 -19.15
C PRO A 35 -33.39 -29.49 -19.77
N ALA A 36 -32.61 -30.45 -20.21
CA ALA A 36 -33.13 -31.77 -20.57
C ALA A 36 -33.15 -32.68 -19.33
N SER A 37 -34.28 -33.38 -19.21
CA SER A 37 -34.63 -34.35 -18.17
C SER A 37 -33.57 -35.45 -17.96
N SER A 38 -33.13 -35.63 -16.73
CA SER A 38 -32.26 -36.74 -16.28
C SER A 38 -33.05 -38.00 -15.95
N ALA A 39 -32.72 -39.10 -16.59
CA ALA A 39 -33.14 -40.44 -16.17
C ALA A 39 -32.36 -40.88 -14.91
N PRO A 40 -32.92 -41.72 -14.05
CA PRO A 40 -32.30 -42.09 -12.76
C PRO A 40 -31.06 -43.00 -12.95
N ALA A 41 -29.97 -42.62 -12.35
CA ALA A 41 -28.76 -43.43 -12.29
C ALA A 41 -28.98 -44.70 -11.45
N ALA A 42 -28.56 -45.85 -11.96
CA ALA A 42 -28.57 -47.12 -11.26
C ALA A 42 -27.63 -47.08 -10.05
N ALA A 43 -28.11 -47.56 -8.92
CA ALA A 43 -27.37 -47.60 -7.65
C ALA A 43 -26.07 -48.43 -7.83
N ALA A 44 -24.95 -47.82 -7.55
CA ALA A 44 -23.65 -48.48 -7.46
C ALA A 44 -23.65 -49.52 -6.31
N LYS A 45 -23.17 -50.71 -6.60
CA LYS A 45 -22.97 -51.75 -5.56
C LYS A 45 -21.92 -51.29 -4.54
N PRO A 46 -22.09 -51.57 -3.25
CA PRO A 46 -21.10 -51.20 -2.26
C PRO A 46 -19.76 -51.91 -2.56
N ILE A 47 -18.69 -51.14 -2.65
CA ILE A 47 -17.33 -51.62 -2.78
C ILE A 47 -16.96 -52.26 -1.43
N VAL A 48 -16.77 -53.57 -1.41
CA VAL A 48 -16.25 -54.27 -0.24
C VAL A 48 -14.77 -53.94 -0.14
N PRO A 49 -14.26 -53.36 0.97
CA PRO A 49 -12.83 -53.07 1.09
C PRO A 49 -12.06 -54.39 1.02
N ALA A 50 -11.01 -54.43 0.22
CA ALA A 50 -10.08 -55.55 0.21
C ALA A 50 -9.52 -55.79 1.62
N PRO A 51 -9.30 -57.06 2.05
CA PRO A 51 -8.79 -57.32 3.39
C PRO A 51 -7.44 -56.61 3.56
N ALA A 52 -7.31 -55.85 4.64
CA ALA A 52 -6.08 -55.10 4.98
C ALA A 52 -4.90 -56.08 4.94
N ARG A 53 -3.98 -55.90 4.00
CA ARG A 53 -2.72 -56.63 3.94
C ARG A 53 -1.98 -56.43 5.27
N LYS A 54 -1.52 -57.48 5.88
CA LYS A 54 -0.80 -57.47 7.16
C LYS A 54 0.56 -56.82 6.90
N VAL A 55 0.78 -55.62 7.44
CA VAL A 55 2.06 -54.90 7.31
C VAL A 55 3.15 -55.67 8.03
N ASP A 56 4.20 -56.06 7.30
CA ASP A 56 5.41 -56.70 7.86
C ASP A 56 6.59 -55.73 7.80
N ARG A 57 6.67 -54.85 8.81
CA ARG A 57 7.73 -53.84 8.91
C ARG A 57 9.14 -54.44 8.97
N ALA A 58 9.30 -55.64 9.49
CA ALA A 58 10.61 -56.30 9.57
C ALA A 58 11.09 -56.72 8.17
N ALA A 59 10.20 -57.31 7.36
CA ALA A 59 10.49 -57.66 5.98
C ALA A 59 10.71 -56.38 5.14
N ALA A 60 9.87 -55.36 5.31
CA ALA A 60 10.03 -54.07 4.62
C ALA A 60 11.40 -53.41 4.92
N TYR A 61 11.81 -53.39 6.18
CA TYR A 61 13.11 -52.84 6.57
C TYR A 61 14.29 -53.68 6.01
N TYR A 62 14.17 -55.00 6.00
CA TYR A 62 15.19 -55.87 5.40
C TYR A 62 15.38 -55.56 3.91
N HIS A 63 14.29 -55.57 3.16
CA HIS A 63 14.32 -55.29 1.73
C HIS A 63 14.78 -53.86 1.40
N TYR A 64 14.34 -52.87 2.18
CA TYR A 64 14.84 -51.50 2.09
C TYR A 64 16.37 -51.44 2.27
N THR A 65 16.90 -52.13 3.32
CA THR A 65 18.35 -52.13 3.60
C THR A 65 19.12 -52.77 2.46
N MET A 66 18.59 -53.87 1.89
CA MET A 66 19.20 -54.52 0.74
C MET A 66 19.18 -53.66 -0.51
N ALA A 67 18.06 -52.95 -0.77
CA ALA A 67 17.96 -52.00 -1.85
C ALA A 67 19.01 -50.88 -1.74
N HIS A 68 19.12 -50.30 -0.55
CA HIS A 68 20.09 -49.23 -0.26
C HIS A 68 21.55 -49.73 -0.39
N LEU A 69 21.85 -50.93 0.07
CA LEU A 69 23.17 -51.52 -0.12
C LEU A 69 23.53 -51.66 -1.61
N TYR A 70 22.57 -52.08 -2.45
CA TYR A 70 22.80 -52.15 -3.89
C TYR A 70 22.97 -50.78 -4.51
N GLU A 71 22.24 -49.76 -4.07
CA GLU A 71 22.43 -48.36 -4.51
C GLU A 71 23.81 -47.83 -4.16
N GLU A 72 24.29 -48.06 -2.95
CA GLU A 72 25.66 -47.69 -2.54
C GLU A 72 26.71 -48.35 -3.42
N GLN A 73 26.54 -49.65 -3.74
CA GLN A 73 27.46 -50.32 -4.64
C GLN A 73 27.44 -49.77 -6.06
N VAL A 74 26.28 -49.32 -6.55
CA VAL A 74 26.16 -48.62 -7.82
C VAL A 74 26.90 -47.28 -7.75
N ALA A 75 26.68 -46.52 -6.67
CA ALA A 75 27.25 -45.17 -6.51
C ALA A 75 28.78 -45.20 -6.30
N MET A 76 29.27 -46.12 -5.42
CA MET A 76 30.69 -46.17 -5.06
C MET A 76 31.56 -46.92 -6.07
N TYR A 77 31.03 -47.95 -6.68
CA TYR A 77 31.83 -48.85 -7.53
C TYR A 77 31.37 -48.90 -9.01
N GLY A 78 30.40 -48.05 -9.38
CA GLY A 78 29.89 -47.99 -10.75
C GLY A 78 29.20 -49.25 -11.25
N ARG A 79 28.72 -50.12 -10.32
CA ARG A 79 28.12 -51.44 -10.62
C ARG A 79 26.67 -51.29 -11.11
N SER A 80 26.49 -50.72 -12.27
CA SER A 80 25.17 -50.42 -12.86
C SER A 80 24.25 -51.64 -13.03
N GLU A 81 24.80 -52.86 -13.09
CA GLU A 81 24.05 -54.12 -13.10
C GLU A 81 23.23 -54.37 -11.82
N LEU A 82 23.58 -53.70 -10.72
CA LEU A 82 22.86 -53.85 -9.45
C LEU A 82 21.63 -52.93 -9.33
N VAL A 83 21.45 -51.99 -10.24
CA VAL A 83 20.24 -51.09 -10.27
C VAL A 83 18.95 -51.92 -10.32
N THR A 84 18.92 -52.98 -11.16
CA THR A 84 17.74 -53.85 -11.28
C THR A 84 17.47 -54.64 -9.99
N LYS A 85 18.52 -55.02 -9.28
CA LYS A 85 18.37 -55.70 -7.97
C LYS A 85 17.84 -54.74 -6.90
N ALA A 86 18.36 -53.50 -6.87
CA ALA A 86 17.87 -52.46 -5.97
C ALA A 86 16.37 -52.17 -6.20
N ILE A 87 15.95 -52.05 -7.46
CA ILE A 87 14.55 -51.90 -7.83
C ILE A 87 13.68 -53.03 -7.29
N GLU A 88 14.11 -54.29 -7.50
CA GLU A 88 13.38 -55.47 -7.02
C GLU A 88 13.24 -55.49 -5.49
N GLU A 89 14.29 -55.16 -4.77
CA GLU A 89 14.25 -55.07 -3.31
C GLU A 89 13.33 -53.96 -2.83
N TYR A 90 13.30 -52.78 -3.48
CA TYR A 90 12.31 -51.72 -3.14
C TYR A 90 10.87 -52.18 -3.37
N ARG A 91 10.60 -52.96 -4.45
CA ARG A 91 9.27 -53.51 -4.69
C ARG A 91 8.83 -54.45 -3.57
N GLN A 92 9.75 -55.35 -3.15
CA GLN A 92 9.47 -56.27 -2.04
C GLN A 92 9.28 -55.52 -0.71
N ALA A 93 10.01 -54.44 -0.49
CA ALA A 93 9.82 -53.56 0.65
C ALA A 93 8.42 -52.91 0.65
N ILE A 94 7.98 -52.38 -0.50
CA ILE A 94 6.65 -51.78 -0.70
C ILE A 94 5.55 -52.85 -0.54
N GLU A 95 5.76 -54.09 -1.05
CA GLU A 95 4.81 -55.17 -0.88
C GLU A 95 4.65 -55.57 0.61
N ALA A 96 5.73 -55.52 1.38
CA ALA A 96 5.74 -55.83 2.80
C ALA A 96 5.14 -54.70 3.67
N ASP A 97 5.35 -53.42 3.30
CA ASP A 97 4.73 -52.25 3.93
C ASP A 97 4.21 -51.25 2.88
N PRO A 98 3.00 -51.47 2.35
CA PRO A 98 2.39 -50.58 1.38
C PRO A 98 2.04 -49.18 1.95
N THR A 99 2.05 -49.02 3.28
CA THR A 99 1.69 -47.74 3.92
C THR A 99 2.87 -46.77 3.98
N SER A 100 4.06 -47.20 3.62
CA SER A 100 5.28 -46.39 3.66
C SER A 100 5.46 -45.57 2.37
N GLU A 101 5.06 -44.31 2.40
CA GLU A 101 5.31 -43.35 1.30
C GLU A 101 6.81 -43.17 1.02
N TYR A 102 7.63 -43.31 2.05
CA TYR A 102 9.08 -43.25 1.91
C TYR A 102 9.63 -44.25 0.91
N LEU A 103 9.15 -45.49 0.96
CA LEU A 103 9.60 -46.57 0.05
C LEU A 103 9.22 -46.29 -1.39
N THR A 104 8.01 -45.81 -1.64
CA THR A 104 7.55 -45.44 -2.99
C THR A 104 8.35 -44.25 -3.52
N SER A 105 8.65 -43.25 -2.67
CA SER A 105 9.52 -42.14 -3.03
C SER A 105 10.93 -42.56 -3.37
N ALA A 106 11.52 -43.43 -2.56
CA ALA A 106 12.87 -43.94 -2.78
C ALA A 106 12.98 -44.72 -4.09
N LEU A 107 11.98 -45.57 -4.41
CA LEU A 107 11.91 -46.26 -5.69
C LEU A 107 11.78 -45.27 -6.87
N ALA A 108 10.93 -44.28 -6.79
CA ALA A 108 10.80 -43.26 -7.83
C ALA A 108 12.10 -42.47 -8.04
N GLU A 109 12.82 -42.20 -6.95
CA GLU A 109 14.13 -41.55 -7.01
C GLU A 109 15.19 -42.42 -7.67
N LEU A 110 15.24 -43.73 -7.31
CA LEU A 110 16.13 -44.68 -7.94
C LEU A 110 15.89 -44.78 -9.46
N TYR A 111 14.62 -44.90 -9.90
CA TYR A 111 14.28 -44.87 -11.32
C TYR A 111 14.75 -43.59 -12.02
N THR A 112 14.57 -42.46 -11.38
CA THR A 112 14.98 -41.16 -11.95
C THR A 112 16.51 -41.06 -12.06
N ARG A 113 17.26 -41.42 -10.98
CA ARG A 113 18.72 -41.41 -10.99
C ARG A 113 19.31 -42.41 -11.98
N ALA A 114 18.65 -43.55 -12.16
CA ALA A 114 19.07 -44.55 -13.13
C ALA A 114 18.69 -44.22 -14.59
N GLY A 115 18.01 -43.10 -14.83
CA GLY A 115 17.52 -42.73 -16.16
C GLY A 115 16.42 -43.66 -16.72
N ARG A 116 15.83 -44.50 -15.86
CA ARG A 116 14.85 -45.56 -16.21
C ARG A 116 13.39 -45.12 -16.03
N ILE A 117 13.11 -43.80 -16.20
CA ILE A 117 11.77 -43.23 -16.02
C ILE A 117 10.73 -43.91 -16.89
N ARG A 118 11.08 -44.21 -18.15
CA ARG A 118 10.17 -44.89 -19.07
C ARG A 118 9.79 -46.31 -18.59
N ASP A 119 10.75 -47.06 -18.04
CA ASP A 119 10.51 -48.41 -17.51
C ASP A 119 9.55 -48.35 -16.32
N ALA A 120 9.74 -47.42 -15.41
CA ALA A 120 8.88 -47.20 -14.28
C ALA A 120 7.43 -46.83 -14.69
N VAL A 121 7.29 -45.93 -15.66
CA VAL A 121 5.97 -45.55 -16.19
C VAL A 121 5.27 -46.76 -16.84
N LEU A 122 5.97 -47.52 -17.69
CA LEU A 122 5.39 -48.68 -18.34
C LEU A 122 4.98 -49.77 -17.33
N GLU A 123 5.80 -50.02 -16.31
CA GLU A 123 5.52 -50.95 -15.25
C GLU A 123 4.27 -50.57 -14.44
N ALA A 124 4.20 -49.31 -13.96
CA ALA A 124 3.05 -48.84 -13.23
C ALA A 124 1.77 -48.87 -14.10
N GLN A 125 1.87 -48.48 -15.38
CA GLN A 125 0.75 -48.57 -16.32
C GLN A 125 0.29 -50.00 -16.56
N ASP A 126 1.21 -51.00 -16.59
CA ASP A 126 0.82 -52.39 -16.73
C ASP A 126 0.17 -52.95 -15.46
N ILE A 127 0.55 -52.49 -14.28
CA ILE A 127 -0.15 -52.79 -13.04
C ILE A 127 -1.59 -52.20 -13.11
N LEU A 128 -1.74 -50.92 -13.50
CA LEU A 128 -3.03 -50.23 -13.58
C LEU A 128 -3.96 -50.84 -14.65
N LYS A 129 -3.45 -51.43 -15.72
CA LYS A 129 -4.28 -52.19 -16.70
C LYS A 129 -4.94 -53.41 -16.09
N ARG A 130 -4.28 -54.05 -15.11
CA ARG A 130 -4.79 -55.24 -14.41
C ARG A 130 -5.65 -54.88 -13.22
N ASP A 131 -5.24 -53.88 -12.48
CA ASP A 131 -5.90 -53.34 -11.30
C ASP A 131 -5.94 -51.83 -11.37
N PRO A 132 -7.02 -51.22 -11.97
CA PRO A 132 -7.15 -49.78 -12.11
C PRO A 132 -7.21 -49.00 -10.79
N ASN A 133 -7.44 -49.67 -9.69
CA ASN A 133 -7.49 -49.07 -8.34
C ASN A 133 -6.23 -49.33 -7.52
N ASN A 134 -5.14 -49.72 -8.18
CA ASN A 134 -3.90 -49.99 -7.47
C ASN A 134 -3.24 -48.70 -6.99
N LEU A 135 -3.42 -48.39 -5.72
CA LEU A 135 -2.93 -47.19 -5.08
C LEU A 135 -1.44 -46.97 -5.25
N GLU A 136 -0.64 -48.06 -5.06
CA GLU A 136 0.82 -48.01 -5.13
C GLU A 136 1.32 -47.62 -6.54
N ALA A 137 0.65 -48.13 -7.57
CA ALA A 137 0.97 -47.79 -8.95
C ALA A 137 0.63 -46.34 -9.27
N HIS A 138 -0.50 -45.81 -8.75
CA HIS A 138 -0.84 -44.37 -8.87
C HIS A 138 0.17 -43.52 -8.11
N LYS A 139 0.52 -43.85 -6.87
CA LYS A 139 1.54 -43.16 -6.08
C LYS A 139 2.90 -43.15 -6.77
N LEU A 140 3.32 -44.26 -7.34
CA LEU A 140 4.57 -44.37 -8.11
C LEU A 140 4.57 -43.41 -9.32
N LEU A 141 3.53 -43.46 -10.15
CA LEU A 141 3.40 -42.56 -11.31
C LEU A 141 3.33 -41.11 -10.88
N GLY A 142 2.51 -40.80 -9.91
CA GLY A 142 2.35 -39.45 -9.38
C GLY A 142 3.68 -38.85 -8.95
N ARG A 143 4.49 -39.59 -8.19
CA ARG A 143 5.81 -39.14 -7.72
C ARG A 143 6.82 -39.01 -8.85
N ILE A 144 6.80 -39.92 -9.85
CA ILE A 144 7.67 -39.81 -11.03
C ILE A 144 7.33 -38.52 -11.82
N TYR A 145 6.03 -38.22 -12.02
CA TYR A 145 5.61 -37.01 -12.71
C TYR A 145 5.97 -35.77 -11.92
N LEU A 146 5.78 -35.75 -10.58
CA LEU A 146 6.21 -34.65 -9.73
C LEU A 146 7.71 -34.39 -9.83
N LYS A 147 8.52 -35.47 -9.77
CA LYS A 147 9.98 -35.33 -9.92
C LYS A 147 10.39 -34.83 -11.29
N SER A 148 9.62 -35.17 -12.33
CA SER A 148 9.84 -34.73 -13.72
C SER A 148 9.42 -33.27 -13.94
N LEU A 149 8.52 -32.72 -13.11
CA LEU A 149 8.15 -31.32 -13.11
C LEU A 149 9.24 -30.43 -12.52
N GLY A 150 10.16 -31.01 -11.74
CA GLY A 150 11.11 -30.22 -10.96
C GLY A 150 10.44 -29.52 -9.80
N ASP A 151 11.08 -28.47 -9.30
CA ASP A 151 10.47 -27.66 -8.26
C ASP A 151 9.26 -26.93 -8.88
N VAL A 152 8.05 -27.31 -8.48
CA VAL A 152 6.78 -26.78 -9.03
C VAL A 152 6.67 -25.24 -8.90
N GLN A 153 7.51 -24.63 -8.04
CA GLN A 153 7.63 -23.20 -7.89
C GLN A 153 8.43 -22.51 -9.01
N ALA A 154 9.15 -23.25 -9.84
CA ALA A 154 10.06 -22.67 -10.84
C ALA A 154 9.43 -22.28 -12.20
N GLY A 155 8.11 -22.44 -12.38
CA GLY A 155 7.37 -21.91 -13.55
C GLY A 155 7.64 -22.56 -14.91
N ASN A 156 8.44 -23.64 -14.98
CA ASN A 156 8.85 -24.31 -16.23
C ASN A 156 8.26 -25.72 -16.39
N ALA A 157 7.14 -26.00 -15.75
CA ALA A 157 6.48 -27.30 -15.85
C ALA A 157 5.94 -27.51 -17.28
N SER A 158 6.24 -28.66 -17.91
CA SER A 158 5.58 -29.05 -19.14
C SER A 158 4.10 -29.32 -18.84
N ASP A 159 3.17 -28.59 -19.50
CA ASP A 159 1.72 -28.73 -19.30
C ASP A 159 1.22 -30.17 -19.40
N SER A 160 1.87 -30.99 -20.21
CA SER A 160 1.52 -32.40 -20.37
C SER A 160 1.87 -33.23 -19.13
N VAL A 161 3.02 -33.00 -18.53
CA VAL A 161 3.48 -33.73 -17.32
C VAL A 161 2.67 -33.31 -16.11
N LEU A 162 2.33 -32.01 -16.01
CA LEU A 162 1.46 -31.49 -14.95
C LEU A 162 0.06 -32.16 -15.00
N LYS A 163 -0.54 -32.28 -16.16
CA LYS A 163 -1.82 -32.98 -16.34
C LYS A 163 -1.74 -34.44 -15.93
N LEU A 164 -0.67 -35.15 -16.30
CA LEU A 164 -0.44 -36.54 -15.89
C LEU A 164 -0.28 -36.66 -14.36
N ALA A 165 0.41 -35.72 -13.73
CA ALA A 165 0.50 -35.69 -12.26
C ALA A 165 -0.88 -35.50 -11.62
N ILE A 166 -1.68 -34.53 -12.12
CA ILE A 166 -3.05 -34.28 -11.65
C ILE A 166 -3.91 -35.54 -11.79
N GLU A 167 -3.90 -36.20 -12.94
CA GLU A 167 -4.65 -37.43 -13.17
C GLU A 167 -4.34 -38.53 -12.13
N GLN A 168 -3.06 -38.70 -11.78
CA GLN A 168 -2.69 -39.69 -10.78
C GLN A 168 -3.16 -39.27 -9.37
N TRP A 169 -3.01 -37.99 -8.98
CA TRP A 169 -3.44 -37.51 -7.68
C TRP A 169 -4.97 -37.48 -7.55
N ASP A 170 -5.71 -37.25 -8.63
CA ASP A 170 -7.18 -37.40 -8.67
C ASP A 170 -7.62 -38.82 -8.31
N GLU A 171 -6.93 -39.84 -8.84
CA GLU A 171 -7.22 -41.26 -8.49
C GLU A 171 -6.79 -41.60 -7.08
N ILE A 172 -5.63 -41.11 -6.63
CA ILE A 172 -5.14 -41.33 -5.24
C ILE A 172 -6.16 -40.77 -4.24
N VAL A 173 -6.65 -39.55 -4.43
CA VAL A 173 -7.64 -38.90 -3.53
C VAL A 173 -9.00 -39.62 -3.57
N LYS A 174 -9.37 -40.27 -4.69
CA LYS A 174 -10.59 -41.12 -4.75
C LYS A 174 -10.41 -42.41 -3.95
N LEU A 175 -9.21 -42.97 -3.99
CA LEU A 175 -8.87 -44.23 -3.28
C LEU A 175 -8.63 -43.98 -1.79
N GLU A 176 -8.02 -42.87 -1.44
CA GLU A 176 -7.75 -42.44 -0.07
C GLU A 176 -8.42 -41.06 0.21
N PRO A 177 -9.76 -41.01 0.31
CA PRO A 177 -10.49 -39.73 0.40
C PRO A 177 -10.24 -38.93 1.66
N ASP A 178 -9.70 -39.59 2.72
CA ASP A 178 -9.44 -38.93 4.01
C ASP A 178 -7.97 -38.49 4.17
N SER A 179 -7.13 -38.64 3.14
CA SER A 179 -5.75 -38.16 3.14
C SER A 179 -5.68 -36.67 2.98
N VAL A 180 -5.33 -35.95 4.04
CA VAL A 180 -5.16 -34.49 4.04
C VAL A 180 -3.98 -34.08 3.16
N ASP A 181 -2.86 -34.78 3.26
CA ASP A 181 -1.64 -34.45 2.52
C ASP A 181 -1.81 -34.59 1.01
N ASP A 182 -2.48 -35.68 0.55
CA ASP A 182 -2.75 -35.89 -0.87
C ASP A 182 -3.70 -34.84 -1.42
N ARG A 183 -4.70 -34.39 -0.65
CA ARG A 183 -5.60 -33.29 -1.02
C ARG A 183 -4.86 -31.96 -1.13
N LEU A 184 -4.00 -31.67 -0.18
CA LEU A 184 -3.17 -30.45 -0.23
C LEU A 184 -2.26 -30.46 -1.45
N LEU A 185 -1.68 -31.60 -1.77
CA LEU A 185 -0.82 -31.74 -2.95
C LEU A 185 -1.63 -31.58 -4.25
N LEU A 186 -2.78 -32.27 -4.35
CA LEU A 186 -3.67 -32.14 -5.51
C LEU A 186 -4.17 -30.70 -5.69
N GLY A 187 -4.55 -30.02 -4.60
CA GLY A 187 -4.94 -28.62 -4.62
C GLY A 187 -3.82 -27.70 -5.15
N ARG A 188 -2.56 -27.96 -4.73
CA ARG A 188 -1.38 -27.23 -5.25
C ARG A 188 -1.17 -27.48 -6.74
N LEU A 189 -1.33 -28.71 -7.21
CA LEU A 189 -1.23 -29.07 -8.62
C LEU A 189 -2.33 -28.38 -9.46
N TYR A 190 -3.58 -28.35 -8.98
CA TYR A 190 -4.65 -27.62 -9.60
C TYR A 190 -4.39 -26.12 -9.67
N LYS A 191 -3.83 -25.53 -8.60
CA LYS A 191 -3.42 -24.12 -8.55
C LYS A 191 -2.39 -23.82 -9.65
N VAL A 192 -1.33 -24.65 -9.77
CA VAL A 192 -0.32 -24.51 -10.83
C VAL A 192 -0.93 -24.67 -12.24
N ASN A 193 -1.92 -25.53 -12.39
CA ASN A 193 -2.68 -25.71 -13.65
C ASN A 193 -3.70 -24.58 -13.89
N ASN A 194 -3.76 -23.56 -13.02
CA ASN A 194 -4.74 -22.46 -13.07
C ASN A 194 -6.21 -22.91 -12.95
N ASP A 195 -6.48 -24.09 -12.36
CA ASP A 195 -7.84 -24.53 -12.02
C ASP A 195 -8.15 -24.16 -10.57
N LEU A 196 -8.31 -22.86 -10.33
CA LEU A 196 -8.44 -22.27 -8.99
C LEU A 196 -9.67 -22.82 -8.24
N ARG A 197 -10.75 -23.14 -8.98
CA ARG A 197 -11.97 -23.68 -8.36
C ARG A 197 -11.71 -25.07 -7.75
N LYS A 198 -11.05 -25.96 -8.48
CA LYS A 198 -10.73 -27.29 -7.96
C LYS A 198 -9.67 -27.23 -6.85
N ALA A 199 -8.69 -26.33 -6.97
CA ALA A 199 -7.73 -26.08 -5.91
C ALA A 199 -8.42 -25.70 -4.60
N GLU A 200 -9.38 -24.76 -4.65
CA GLU A 200 -10.18 -24.35 -3.50
C GLU A 200 -10.99 -25.50 -2.91
N GLU A 201 -11.63 -26.33 -3.75
CA GLU A 201 -12.42 -27.51 -3.32
C GLU A 201 -11.56 -28.50 -2.53
N GLU A 202 -10.34 -28.80 -3.01
CA GLU A 202 -9.43 -29.72 -2.33
C GLU A 202 -8.88 -29.13 -1.03
N PHE A 203 -8.48 -27.86 -1.00
CA PHE A 203 -8.02 -27.20 0.21
C PHE A 203 -9.11 -27.11 1.28
N LYS A 204 -10.33 -26.77 0.90
CA LYS A 204 -11.49 -26.76 1.82
C LYS A 204 -11.78 -28.14 2.38
N THR A 205 -11.66 -29.17 1.54
CA THR A 205 -11.89 -30.55 1.98
C THR A 205 -10.80 -30.99 2.96
N ALA A 206 -9.54 -30.63 2.71
CA ALA A 206 -8.43 -30.88 3.64
C ALA A 206 -8.68 -30.24 5.02
N VAL A 207 -9.08 -28.97 5.08
CA VAL A 207 -9.44 -28.28 6.33
C VAL A 207 -10.67 -28.91 7.00
N LYS A 208 -11.66 -29.36 6.22
CA LYS A 208 -12.83 -30.04 6.78
C LYS A 208 -12.49 -31.40 7.41
N LEU A 209 -11.55 -32.15 6.81
CA LEU A 209 -11.09 -33.44 7.35
C LEU A 209 -10.30 -33.24 8.63
N GLN A 210 -9.45 -32.23 8.67
CA GLN A 210 -8.61 -31.95 9.83
C GLN A 210 -8.57 -30.43 10.11
N PRO A 211 -9.57 -29.90 10.86
CA PRO A 211 -9.71 -28.46 11.11
C PRO A 211 -8.55 -27.87 11.95
N ASP A 212 -7.82 -28.68 12.68
CA ASP A 212 -6.66 -28.34 13.50
C ASP A 212 -5.32 -28.55 12.78
N SER A 213 -5.33 -29.02 11.53
CA SER A 213 -4.12 -29.11 10.73
C SER A 213 -3.60 -27.74 10.37
N GLU A 214 -2.47 -27.35 10.95
CA GLU A 214 -1.80 -26.09 10.65
C GLU A 214 -1.52 -25.93 9.16
N ASP A 215 -1.04 -26.99 8.51
CA ASP A 215 -0.69 -26.96 7.08
C ASP A 215 -1.94 -26.83 6.19
N ALA A 216 -3.05 -27.47 6.53
CA ALA A 216 -4.28 -27.33 5.78
C ALA A 216 -4.85 -25.90 5.90
N VAL A 217 -4.92 -25.39 7.13
CA VAL A 217 -5.46 -24.04 7.41
C VAL A 217 -4.59 -22.96 6.77
N THR A 218 -3.26 -23.04 6.92
CA THR A 218 -2.34 -22.06 6.32
C THR A 218 -2.35 -22.11 4.81
N THR A 219 -2.41 -23.31 4.20
CA THR A 219 -2.43 -23.46 2.75
C THR A 219 -3.70 -22.84 2.15
N LEU A 220 -4.88 -23.09 2.74
CA LEU A 220 -6.13 -22.49 2.29
C LEU A 220 -6.13 -20.97 2.48
N ALA A 221 -5.62 -20.49 3.60
CA ALA A 221 -5.56 -19.05 3.87
C ALA A 221 -4.61 -18.32 2.91
N LEU A 222 -3.43 -18.86 2.65
CA LEU A 222 -2.49 -18.30 1.68
C LEU A 222 -3.06 -18.33 0.27
N PHE A 223 -3.75 -19.41 -0.11
CA PHE A 223 -4.47 -19.47 -1.39
C PHE A 223 -5.46 -18.31 -1.53
N TYR A 224 -6.31 -18.06 -0.53
CA TYR A 224 -7.23 -16.93 -0.58
C TYR A 224 -6.52 -15.57 -0.63
N THR A 225 -5.44 -15.40 0.10
CA THR A 225 -4.68 -14.14 0.08
C THR A 225 -4.07 -13.87 -1.29
N GLU A 226 -3.52 -14.89 -1.95
CA GLU A 226 -2.97 -14.80 -3.31
C GLU A 226 -4.05 -14.48 -4.36
N GLU A 227 -5.28 -14.99 -4.18
CA GLU A 227 -6.43 -14.65 -5.02
C GLU A 227 -7.05 -13.29 -4.69
N GLY A 228 -6.45 -12.53 -3.75
CA GLY A 228 -6.90 -11.21 -3.34
C GLY A 228 -8.07 -11.22 -2.35
N ASP A 229 -8.49 -12.38 -1.84
CA ASP A 229 -9.57 -12.52 -0.85
C ASP A 229 -9.03 -12.71 0.58
N SER A 230 -8.35 -11.68 1.06
CA SER A 230 -7.78 -11.69 2.41
C SER A 230 -8.85 -11.76 3.52
N THR A 231 -10.11 -11.47 3.20
CA THR A 231 -11.23 -11.61 4.15
C THR A 231 -11.50 -13.07 4.44
N ARG A 232 -11.67 -13.91 3.40
CA ARG A 232 -11.83 -15.35 3.59
C ARG A 232 -10.58 -15.99 4.21
N ALA A 233 -9.39 -15.50 3.89
CA ALA A 233 -8.16 -15.95 4.54
C ALA A 233 -8.21 -15.74 6.06
N ALA A 234 -8.57 -14.53 6.50
CA ALA A 234 -8.69 -14.21 7.92
C ALA A 234 -9.80 -15.01 8.61
N GLU A 235 -10.92 -15.26 7.93
CA GLU A 235 -12.02 -16.09 8.45
C GLU A 235 -11.58 -17.54 8.72
N VAL A 236 -10.88 -18.17 7.77
CA VAL A 236 -10.35 -19.52 7.91
C VAL A 236 -9.38 -19.61 9.07
N LEU A 237 -8.43 -18.70 9.19
CA LEU A 237 -7.46 -18.64 10.27
C LEU A 237 -8.10 -18.37 11.62
N SER A 238 -9.14 -17.52 11.65
CA SER A 238 -9.87 -17.19 12.87
C SER A 238 -10.80 -18.32 13.33
N SER A 239 -11.12 -19.28 12.47
CA SER A 239 -11.92 -20.47 12.86
C SER A 239 -11.15 -21.41 13.79
N VAL A 240 -9.80 -21.39 13.77
CA VAL A 240 -8.99 -22.11 14.75
C VAL A 240 -9.08 -21.39 16.10
N PRO A 241 -9.40 -22.10 17.19
CA PRO A 241 -9.45 -21.48 18.52
C PRO A 241 -8.15 -20.78 18.89
N ASP A 242 -8.24 -19.62 19.54
CA ASP A 242 -7.07 -18.77 19.88
C ASP A 242 -5.99 -19.53 20.64
N ALA A 243 -6.38 -20.39 21.59
CA ALA A 243 -5.46 -21.22 22.38
C ALA A 243 -4.74 -22.33 21.57
N ALA A 244 -5.24 -22.65 20.37
CA ALA A 244 -4.66 -23.69 19.51
C ALA A 244 -3.82 -23.10 18.36
N ARG A 245 -3.80 -21.75 18.21
CA ARG A 245 -3.01 -21.11 17.15
C ARG A 245 -1.54 -21.11 17.50
N SER A 246 -0.73 -21.60 16.57
CA SER A 246 0.73 -21.50 16.63
C SER A 246 1.22 -20.09 16.21
N ALA A 247 2.52 -19.84 16.43
CA ALA A 247 3.17 -18.64 15.92
C ALA A 247 3.01 -18.48 14.39
N LYS A 248 3.07 -19.57 13.64
CA LYS A 248 2.87 -19.59 12.19
C LYS A 248 1.46 -19.17 11.80
N LEU A 249 0.43 -19.72 12.46
CA LEU A 249 -0.96 -19.34 12.21
C LEU A 249 -1.22 -17.86 12.50
N TYR A 250 -0.67 -17.33 13.60
CA TYR A 250 -0.75 -15.90 13.89
C TYR A 250 0.01 -15.04 12.89
N SER A 251 1.17 -15.47 12.38
CA SER A 251 1.91 -14.75 11.34
C SER A 251 1.10 -14.64 10.04
N VAL A 252 0.48 -15.76 9.61
CA VAL A 252 -0.35 -15.76 8.40
C VAL A 252 -1.64 -14.95 8.60
N LEU A 253 -2.22 -14.96 9.81
CA LEU A 253 -3.37 -14.12 10.16
C LEU A 253 -2.99 -12.63 10.14
N GLY A 254 -1.82 -12.29 10.68
CA GLY A 254 -1.27 -10.93 10.60
C GLY A 254 -1.13 -10.46 9.16
N TYR A 255 -0.57 -11.31 8.29
CA TYR A 255 -0.44 -11.03 6.85
C TYR A 255 -1.81 -10.85 6.16
N ALA A 256 -2.81 -11.68 6.49
CA ALA A 256 -4.15 -11.52 5.93
C ALA A 256 -4.80 -10.19 6.34
N TYR A 257 -4.63 -9.75 7.59
CA TYR A 257 -5.12 -8.44 8.06
C TYR A 257 -4.32 -7.28 7.45
N GLU A 258 -3.02 -7.43 7.26
CA GLU A 258 -2.18 -6.45 6.58
C GLU A 258 -2.66 -6.18 5.15
N GLN A 259 -2.97 -7.24 4.39
CA GLN A 259 -3.52 -7.12 3.03
C GLN A 259 -4.90 -6.41 3.01
N GLN A 260 -5.68 -6.51 4.09
CA GLN A 260 -6.93 -5.77 4.29
C GLN A 260 -6.69 -4.33 4.78
N LYS A 261 -5.43 -3.94 5.07
CA LYS A 261 -5.04 -2.68 5.73
C LYS A 261 -5.65 -2.51 7.13
N GLU A 262 -6.04 -3.61 7.76
CA GLU A 262 -6.53 -3.67 9.13
C GLU A 262 -5.34 -3.70 10.10
N TYR A 263 -4.53 -2.63 10.07
CA TYR A 263 -3.21 -2.58 10.71
C TYR A 263 -3.24 -2.92 12.20
N LYS A 264 -4.26 -2.48 12.93
CA LYS A 264 -4.40 -2.80 14.37
C LYS A 264 -4.57 -4.29 14.63
N LYS A 265 -5.39 -4.97 13.80
CA LYS A 265 -5.57 -6.42 13.91
C LYS A 265 -4.31 -7.19 13.47
N ALA A 266 -3.62 -6.68 12.44
CA ALA A 266 -2.33 -7.23 12.02
C ALA A 266 -1.28 -7.11 13.13
N ILE A 267 -1.16 -5.96 13.80
CA ILE A 267 -0.29 -5.72 14.95
C ILE A 267 -0.57 -6.74 16.06
N ASP A 268 -1.83 -6.94 16.42
CA ASP A 268 -2.19 -7.88 17.49
C ASP A 268 -1.84 -9.33 17.12
N ALA A 269 -2.06 -9.72 15.87
CA ALA A 269 -1.72 -11.06 15.38
C ALA A 269 -0.20 -11.28 15.33
N TYR A 270 0.56 -10.37 14.73
CA TYR A 270 2.02 -10.48 14.67
C TYR A 270 2.67 -10.39 16.04
N ARG A 271 2.12 -9.59 16.97
CA ARG A 271 2.60 -9.54 18.36
C ARG A 271 2.46 -10.89 19.04
N LYS A 272 1.31 -11.56 18.90
CA LYS A 272 1.11 -12.92 19.43
C LYS A 272 2.06 -13.95 18.78
N ALA A 273 2.30 -13.81 17.47
CA ALA A 273 3.27 -14.65 16.79
C ALA A 273 4.69 -14.48 17.38
N ALA A 274 5.13 -13.25 17.59
CA ALA A 274 6.44 -12.93 18.17
C ALA A 274 6.56 -13.30 19.67
N GLU A 275 5.45 -13.26 20.42
CA GLU A 275 5.40 -13.74 21.82
C GLU A 275 5.57 -15.27 21.93
N LEU A 276 4.96 -16.01 20.98
CA LEU A 276 5.04 -17.48 20.93
C LEU A 276 6.39 -17.98 20.38
N ASP A 277 6.96 -17.25 19.44
CA ASP A 277 8.26 -17.54 18.84
C ASP A 277 9.08 -16.25 18.73
N ARG A 278 9.96 -16.02 19.70
CA ARG A 278 10.77 -14.82 19.82
C ARG A 278 11.89 -14.73 18.78
N ASP A 279 12.23 -15.84 18.17
CA ASP A 279 13.26 -15.90 17.13
C ASP A 279 12.68 -15.75 15.72
N ASN A 280 11.35 -15.62 15.61
CA ASN A 280 10.65 -15.39 14.35
C ASN A 280 10.80 -13.93 13.89
N LEU A 281 11.92 -13.63 13.25
CA LEU A 281 12.23 -12.28 12.74
C LEU A 281 11.21 -11.80 11.70
N ASP A 282 10.56 -12.69 10.96
CA ASP A 282 9.53 -12.33 9.98
C ASP A 282 8.26 -11.82 10.67
N ALA A 283 7.84 -12.45 11.76
CA ALA A 283 6.73 -11.96 12.57
C ALA A 283 7.05 -10.60 13.22
N ILE A 284 8.27 -10.42 13.73
CA ILE A 284 8.74 -9.15 14.31
C ILE A 284 8.79 -8.07 13.23
N ARG A 285 9.21 -8.39 12.00
CA ARG A 285 9.21 -7.47 10.86
C ARG A 285 7.78 -7.07 10.48
N GLY A 286 6.87 -8.05 10.35
CA GLY A 286 5.46 -7.78 10.08
C GLY A 286 4.83 -6.88 11.16
N LEU A 287 5.17 -7.13 12.44
CA LEU A 287 4.75 -6.26 13.55
C LEU A 287 5.28 -4.82 13.36
N ALA A 288 6.58 -4.66 13.07
CA ALA A 288 7.20 -3.35 12.89
C ALA A 288 6.60 -2.57 11.71
N GLU A 289 6.39 -3.23 10.57
CA GLU A 289 5.81 -2.60 9.37
C GLU A 289 4.36 -2.15 9.61
N ASN A 290 3.56 -2.98 10.30
CA ASN A 290 2.18 -2.61 10.63
C ASN A 290 2.09 -1.53 11.70
N LEU A 291 3.01 -1.48 12.66
CA LEU A 291 3.16 -0.36 13.60
C LEU A 291 3.50 0.94 12.87
N MET A 292 4.38 0.89 11.84
CA MET A 292 4.66 2.05 10.98
C MET A 292 3.42 2.53 10.23
N ASN A 293 2.65 1.60 9.68
CA ASN A 293 1.43 1.91 8.92
C ASN A 293 0.31 2.46 9.83
N ASP A 294 0.28 2.06 11.11
CA ASP A 294 -0.67 2.59 12.12
C ASP A 294 -0.15 3.89 12.79
N GLY A 295 0.99 4.44 12.35
CA GLY A 295 1.57 5.68 12.87
C GLY A 295 2.32 5.54 14.20
N GLN A 296 2.57 4.32 14.69
CA GLN A 296 3.27 4.02 15.94
C GLN A 296 4.79 3.88 15.71
N ALA A 297 5.42 4.95 15.22
CA ALA A 297 6.81 4.93 14.74
C ALA A 297 7.82 4.54 15.82
N GLU A 298 7.64 4.98 17.08
CA GLU A 298 8.51 4.63 18.20
C GLU A 298 8.44 3.13 18.51
N ALA A 299 7.24 2.57 18.56
CA ALA A 299 7.06 1.14 18.79
C ALA A 299 7.64 0.29 17.65
N ALA A 300 7.50 0.74 16.39
CA ALA A 300 8.12 0.12 15.24
C ALA A 300 9.66 0.13 15.35
N LEU A 301 10.24 1.26 15.75
CA LEU A 301 11.69 1.41 15.93
C LEU A 301 12.25 0.39 16.94
N GLU A 302 11.53 0.13 18.04
CA GLU A 302 11.95 -0.89 19.02
C GLU A 302 11.95 -2.29 18.40
N GLN A 303 10.98 -2.63 17.55
CA GLN A 303 10.97 -3.92 16.87
C GLN A 303 12.11 -4.03 15.84
N TYR A 304 12.38 -2.98 15.07
CA TYR A 304 13.51 -2.99 14.14
C TYR A 304 14.88 -3.09 14.87
N LYS A 305 15.03 -2.53 16.05
CA LYS A 305 16.24 -2.74 16.87
C LYS A 305 16.43 -4.21 17.26
N ILE A 306 15.36 -4.92 17.63
CA ILE A 306 15.42 -6.36 17.90
C ILE A 306 15.91 -7.13 16.67
N ILE A 307 15.40 -6.80 15.48
CA ILE A 307 15.85 -7.42 14.22
C ILE A 307 17.33 -7.10 13.96
N ALA A 308 17.74 -5.84 14.14
CA ALA A 308 19.12 -5.39 13.91
C ALA A 308 20.12 -6.05 14.88
N ASP A 309 19.70 -6.35 16.10
CA ASP A 309 20.52 -7.05 17.11
C ASP A 309 20.64 -8.55 16.77
N ALA A 310 19.56 -9.17 16.32
CA ALA A 310 19.54 -10.57 15.95
C ALA A 310 20.18 -10.85 14.58
N ASN A 311 20.03 -9.93 13.62
CA ASN A 311 20.61 -10.01 12.28
C ASN A 311 21.28 -8.67 11.92
N PRO A 312 22.54 -8.45 12.35
CA PRO A 312 23.25 -7.20 12.12
C PRO A 312 23.56 -6.86 10.64
N ASP A 313 23.40 -7.83 9.74
CA ASP A 313 23.68 -7.67 8.30
C ASP A 313 22.41 -7.43 7.46
N ASP A 314 21.27 -7.19 8.12
CA ASP A 314 20.01 -6.87 7.44
C ASP A 314 19.93 -5.38 7.05
N ALA A 315 20.41 -5.06 5.86
CA ALA A 315 20.38 -3.69 5.32
C ALA A 315 18.99 -3.07 5.32
N GLN A 316 17.94 -3.87 5.07
CA GLN A 316 16.56 -3.38 5.02
C GLN A 316 16.09 -2.82 6.37
N THR A 317 16.45 -3.49 7.45
CA THR A 317 16.15 -3.01 8.81
C THR A 317 16.76 -1.63 9.07
N TYR A 318 18.02 -1.40 8.67
CA TYR A 318 18.65 -0.09 8.84
C TYR A 318 18.02 1.00 7.94
N LEU A 319 17.56 0.65 6.76
CA LEU A 319 16.80 1.56 5.90
C LEU A 319 15.49 2.00 6.55
N ARG A 320 14.74 1.07 7.15
CA ARG A 320 13.51 1.39 7.88
C ARG A 320 13.77 2.23 9.13
N MET A 321 14.80 1.91 9.90
CA MET A 321 15.21 2.73 11.04
C MET A 321 15.60 4.15 10.60
N ALA A 322 16.33 4.30 9.50
CA ALA A 322 16.69 5.59 8.94
C ALA A 322 15.45 6.41 8.53
N GLU A 323 14.45 5.78 7.95
CA GLU A 323 13.17 6.43 7.61
C GLU A 323 12.47 6.97 8.86
N ILE A 324 12.39 6.16 9.92
CA ILE A 324 11.79 6.57 11.20
C ILE A 324 12.55 7.76 11.79
N TYR A 325 13.87 7.66 11.90
CA TYR A 325 14.70 8.74 12.43
C TYR A 325 14.59 10.04 11.63
N ARG A 326 14.48 9.93 10.29
CA ARG A 326 14.24 11.09 9.42
C ARG A 326 12.90 11.76 9.74
N ARG A 327 11.82 10.98 9.90
CA ARG A 327 10.48 11.50 10.25
C ARG A 327 10.48 12.18 11.62
N GLN A 328 11.30 11.72 12.56
CA GLN A 328 11.47 12.30 13.90
C GLN A 328 12.43 13.50 13.92
N GLY A 329 12.99 13.91 12.78
CA GLY A 329 13.99 14.97 12.70
C GLY A 329 15.36 14.60 13.28
N GLN A 330 15.61 13.32 13.58
CA GLN A 330 16.87 12.80 14.12
C GLN A 330 17.82 12.45 12.96
N PHE A 331 18.21 13.46 12.20
CA PHE A 331 18.89 13.31 10.92
C PHE A 331 20.27 12.63 11.03
N ASP A 332 21.02 12.86 12.10
CA ASP A 332 22.34 12.22 12.30
C ASP A 332 22.18 10.70 12.46
N LEU A 333 21.18 10.25 13.22
CA LEU A 333 20.86 8.83 13.38
C LEU A 333 20.33 8.22 12.05
N ALA A 334 19.54 8.97 11.30
CA ALA A 334 19.11 8.54 9.97
C ALA A 334 20.30 8.30 9.05
N LEU A 335 21.24 9.26 8.96
CA LEU A 335 22.44 9.14 8.13
C LEU A 335 23.37 8.02 8.59
N ALA A 336 23.52 7.80 9.89
CA ALA A 336 24.32 6.70 10.44
C ALA A 336 23.74 5.33 10.02
N ASN A 337 22.44 5.15 10.12
CA ASN A 337 21.77 3.91 9.68
C ASN A 337 21.87 3.71 8.16
N LEU A 338 21.74 4.78 7.35
CA LEU A 338 21.95 4.69 5.90
C LEU A 338 23.39 4.30 5.54
N THR A 339 24.39 4.82 6.28
CA THR A 339 25.79 4.45 6.07
C THR A 339 26.04 2.97 6.42
N LYS A 340 25.37 2.48 7.47
CA LYS A 340 25.42 1.06 7.83
C LYS A 340 24.78 0.18 6.77
N ALA A 341 23.60 0.53 6.26
CA ALA A 341 22.95 -0.17 5.16
C ALA A 341 23.83 -0.19 3.89
N GLU A 342 24.45 0.95 3.54
CA GLU A 342 25.34 1.08 2.39
C GLU A 342 26.53 0.12 2.43
N SER A 343 27.09 -0.11 3.62
CA SER A 343 28.21 -1.05 3.79
C SER A 343 27.84 -2.51 3.51
N MET A 344 26.57 -2.86 3.54
CA MET A 344 26.05 -4.23 3.34
C MET A 344 25.59 -4.49 1.91
N VAL A 345 25.10 -3.47 1.21
CA VAL A 345 24.49 -3.61 -0.12
C VAL A 345 25.26 -2.76 -1.13
N GLN A 346 26.11 -3.40 -1.93
CA GLN A 346 26.76 -2.74 -3.03
C GLN A 346 25.75 -2.43 -4.14
N ASP A 347 25.90 -1.27 -4.78
CA ASP A 347 25.07 -0.81 -5.91
C ASP A 347 23.57 -0.58 -5.60
N SER A 348 23.18 -0.46 -4.33
CA SER A 348 21.81 -0.09 -3.96
C SER A 348 21.45 1.30 -4.50
N MET A 349 20.29 1.43 -5.11
CA MET A 349 19.69 2.71 -5.45
C MET A 349 18.85 3.28 -4.29
N GLU A 350 18.40 2.44 -3.39
CA GLU A 350 17.53 2.80 -2.27
C GLU A 350 18.27 3.62 -1.20
N VAL A 351 19.52 3.24 -0.89
CA VAL A 351 20.34 3.97 0.11
C VAL A 351 20.55 5.43 -0.30
N PRO A 352 21.12 5.75 -1.49
CA PRO A 352 21.29 7.14 -1.89
C PRO A 352 19.95 7.87 -2.06
N TYR A 353 18.89 7.22 -2.53
CA TYR A 353 17.57 7.82 -2.59
C TYR A 353 17.05 8.27 -1.21
N ASN A 354 17.20 7.42 -0.18
CA ASN A 354 16.83 7.76 1.19
C ASN A 354 17.76 8.83 1.80
N ARG A 355 19.06 8.82 1.45
CA ARG A 355 20.01 9.87 1.85
C ARG A 355 19.60 11.24 1.29
N ALA A 356 19.20 11.30 0.01
CA ALA A 356 18.65 12.52 -0.58
C ALA A 356 17.39 13.00 0.16
N ALA A 357 16.53 12.08 0.62
CA ALA A 357 15.35 12.42 1.43
C ALA A 357 15.72 13.02 2.81
N VAL A 358 16.79 12.53 3.44
CA VAL A 358 17.30 13.12 4.70
C VAL A 358 17.87 14.52 4.44
N TYR A 359 18.66 14.72 3.39
CA TYR A 359 19.20 16.04 3.05
C TYR A 359 18.10 17.03 2.67
N GLN A 360 17.08 16.59 1.94
CA GLN A 360 15.89 17.42 1.66
C GLN A 360 15.22 17.89 2.98
N ALA A 361 15.01 16.97 3.93
CA ALA A 361 14.41 17.29 5.23
C ALA A 361 15.29 18.22 6.09
N GLN A 362 16.62 18.23 5.87
CA GLN A 362 17.55 19.18 6.49
C GLN A 362 17.60 20.55 5.79
N GLY A 363 16.90 20.74 4.66
CA GLY A 363 17.02 21.92 3.82
C GLY A 363 18.32 21.97 2.99
N ARG A 364 19.08 20.87 2.92
CA ARG A 364 20.32 20.72 2.12
C ARG A 364 19.97 20.34 0.69
N TYR A 365 19.26 21.23 0.01
CA TYR A 365 18.63 20.94 -1.28
C TYR A 365 19.63 20.64 -2.40
N ASP A 366 20.76 21.33 -2.43
CA ASP A 366 21.78 21.12 -3.49
C ASP A 366 22.43 19.74 -3.39
N GLU A 367 22.74 19.28 -2.18
CA GLU A 367 23.31 17.96 -1.95
C GLU A 367 22.30 16.84 -2.24
N ALA A 368 21.04 17.04 -1.85
CA ALA A 368 19.95 16.12 -2.16
C ALA A 368 19.74 16.00 -3.68
N ALA A 369 19.74 17.13 -4.40
CA ALA A 369 19.59 17.18 -5.84
C ALA A 369 20.77 16.49 -6.56
N GLN A 370 22.00 16.71 -6.11
CA GLN A 370 23.19 16.08 -6.68
C GLN A 370 23.11 14.56 -6.63
N ILE A 371 22.71 13.98 -5.49
CA ILE A 371 22.57 12.52 -5.35
C ILE A 371 21.57 11.97 -6.37
N LEU A 372 20.42 12.62 -6.54
CA LEU A 372 19.40 12.15 -7.49
C LEU A 372 19.83 12.34 -8.95
N GLN A 373 20.56 13.40 -9.26
CA GLN A 373 21.15 13.57 -10.58
C GLN A 373 22.15 12.45 -10.89
N ASP A 374 22.99 12.07 -9.92
CA ASP A 374 23.95 10.97 -10.08
C ASP A 374 23.24 9.62 -10.26
N LEU A 375 22.16 9.35 -9.52
CA LEU A 375 21.29 8.18 -9.71
C LEU A 375 20.68 8.14 -11.12
N LEU A 376 20.12 9.27 -11.57
CA LEU A 376 19.55 9.39 -12.91
C LEU A 376 20.61 9.18 -13.99
N LYS A 377 21.82 9.71 -13.80
CA LYS A 377 22.93 9.51 -14.72
C LYS A 377 23.44 8.06 -14.72
N LYS A 378 23.57 7.42 -13.55
CA LYS A 378 23.96 6.01 -13.41
C LYS A 378 22.99 5.06 -14.12
N THR A 379 21.70 5.38 -14.13
CA THR A 379 20.62 4.57 -14.73
C THR A 379 20.25 5.03 -16.14
N ASP A 380 21.01 5.94 -16.75
CA ASP A 380 20.71 6.46 -18.08
C ASP A 380 21.04 5.47 -19.18
N LYS A 381 20.15 5.40 -20.18
CA LYS A 381 20.34 4.57 -21.39
C LYS A 381 20.24 5.46 -22.63
N ALA A 382 21.27 5.39 -23.47
CA ALA A 382 21.41 6.26 -24.64
C ALA A 382 20.25 6.13 -25.64
N ASP A 383 19.59 4.97 -25.68
CA ASP A 383 18.47 4.66 -26.58
C ASP A 383 17.08 4.82 -25.92
N ASN A 384 17.03 5.28 -24.67
CA ASN A 384 15.82 5.38 -23.85
C ASN A 384 15.03 4.05 -23.75
N SER A 385 15.64 2.91 -23.97
CA SER A 385 15.01 1.58 -23.90
C SER A 385 14.91 1.08 -22.46
N TYR A 386 14.04 1.68 -21.68
CA TYR A 386 13.79 1.30 -20.29
C TYR A 386 12.69 0.23 -20.19
N SER A 387 12.93 -0.81 -19.40
CA SER A 387 11.90 -1.72 -18.91
C SER A 387 10.88 -0.95 -18.04
N GLN A 388 9.70 -1.53 -17.79
CA GLN A 388 8.70 -0.84 -16.97
C GLN A 388 9.21 -0.54 -15.55
N GLY A 389 9.96 -1.46 -14.92
CA GLY A 389 10.57 -1.22 -13.60
C GLY A 389 11.59 -0.06 -13.63
N GLU A 390 12.42 0.01 -14.66
CA GLU A 390 13.38 1.12 -14.81
C GLU A 390 12.67 2.46 -15.05
N LYS A 391 11.58 2.48 -15.84
CA LYS A 391 10.75 3.68 -16.03
C LYS A 391 10.18 4.16 -14.69
N ASN A 392 9.65 3.25 -13.89
CA ASN A 392 9.07 3.57 -12.59
C ASN A 392 10.15 4.10 -11.62
N ASN A 393 11.32 3.49 -11.56
CA ASN A 393 12.43 3.99 -10.74
C ASN A 393 12.90 5.38 -11.19
N ARG A 394 13.04 5.60 -12.50
CA ARG A 394 13.41 6.92 -13.03
C ARG A 394 12.36 7.97 -12.73
N ALA A 395 11.08 7.63 -12.86
CA ALA A 395 9.98 8.53 -12.49
C ALA A 395 10.04 8.91 -11.01
N LEU A 396 10.30 7.94 -10.12
CA LEU A 396 10.47 8.19 -8.69
C LEU A 396 11.63 9.15 -8.38
N PHE A 397 12.78 8.98 -9.05
CA PHE A 397 13.93 9.87 -8.88
C PHE A 397 13.66 11.26 -9.44
N LEU A 398 13.04 11.36 -10.61
CA LEU A 398 12.65 12.65 -11.22
C LEU A 398 11.61 13.38 -10.37
N GLU A 399 10.62 12.66 -9.84
CA GLU A 399 9.60 13.25 -8.99
C GLU A 399 10.20 13.85 -7.71
N ARG A 400 11.07 13.11 -7.03
CA ARG A 400 11.77 13.63 -5.85
C ARG A 400 12.71 14.79 -6.20
N LEU A 401 13.47 14.70 -7.29
CA LEU A 401 14.34 15.77 -7.72
C LEU A 401 13.57 17.06 -8.06
N GLY A 402 12.46 16.92 -8.77
CA GLY A 402 11.57 18.04 -9.07
C GLY A 402 10.97 18.66 -7.80
N THR A 403 10.58 17.82 -6.84
CA THR A 403 10.09 18.30 -5.52
C THR A 403 11.18 19.05 -4.76
N ILE A 404 12.43 18.56 -4.73
CA ILE A 404 13.56 19.26 -4.10
C ILE A 404 13.79 20.64 -4.75
N TYR A 405 13.72 20.75 -6.07
CA TYR A 405 13.83 22.04 -6.74
C TYR A 405 12.64 22.97 -6.40
N ARG A 406 11.43 22.43 -6.27
CA ARG A 406 10.25 23.18 -5.86
C ARG A 406 10.40 23.70 -4.42
N ASP A 407 10.81 22.84 -3.48
CA ASP A 407 11.07 23.20 -2.08
C ASP A 407 12.17 24.30 -1.97
N ASN A 408 13.17 24.24 -2.86
CA ASN A 408 14.20 25.27 -2.99
C ASN A 408 13.74 26.50 -3.81
N SER A 409 12.43 26.65 -4.02
CA SER A 409 11.81 27.75 -4.78
C SER A 409 12.31 27.91 -6.23
N ASN A 410 12.88 26.87 -6.81
CA ASN A 410 13.34 26.84 -8.20
C ASN A 410 12.29 26.19 -9.11
N THR A 411 11.20 26.91 -9.33
CA THR A 411 10.06 26.43 -10.12
C THR A 411 10.47 26.01 -11.55
N THR A 412 11.41 26.69 -12.15
CA THR A 412 11.86 26.38 -13.53
C THR A 412 12.50 25.00 -13.61
N LEU A 413 13.48 24.72 -12.75
CA LEU A 413 14.14 23.40 -12.72
C LEU A 413 13.18 22.28 -12.27
N ALA A 414 12.24 22.58 -11.36
CA ALA A 414 11.22 21.64 -10.97
C ALA A 414 10.39 21.18 -12.16
N ILE A 415 9.85 22.14 -12.95
CA ILE A 415 9.04 21.87 -14.13
C ILE A 415 9.85 21.14 -15.22
N GLU A 416 11.08 21.57 -15.51
CA GLU A 416 11.95 20.89 -16.46
C GLU A 416 12.21 19.42 -16.05
N THR A 417 12.33 19.18 -14.76
CA THR A 417 12.53 17.84 -14.21
C THR A 417 11.27 16.99 -14.34
N PHE A 418 10.11 17.50 -13.95
CA PHE A 418 8.83 16.79 -14.08
C PHE A 418 8.46 16.53 -15.55
N ARG A 419 8.80 17.42 -16.49
CA ARG A 419 8.60 17.17 -17.92
C ARG A 419 9.32 15.91 -18.43
N LYS A 420 10.44 15.51 -17.81
CA LYS A 420 11.13 14.25 -18.15
C LYS A 420 10.33 13.00 -17.77
N MET A 421 9.34 13.11 -16.89
CA MET A 421 8.44 12.00 -16.55
C MET A 421 7.44 11.71 -17.68
N LEU A 422 7.09 12.70 -18.51
CA LEU A 422 6.04 12.61 -19.54
C LEU A 422 6.33 11.57 -20.63
N ILE A 423 7.56 11.13 -20.77
CA ILE A 423 7.99 10.14 -21.77
C ILE A 423 8.19 8.73 -21.17
N LEU A 424 7.87 8.53 -19.88
CA LEU A 424 8.12 7.28 -19.17
C LEU A 424 6.89 6.35 -19.11
N GLY A 425 5.87 6.61 -19.92
CA GLY A 425 4.59 5.89 -19.95
C GLY A 425 3.45 6.70 -19.34
N ASP A 426 2.21 6.31 -19.65
CA ASP A 426 1.03 7.13 -19.36
C ASP A 426 0.84 7.40 -17.86
N ASP A 427 1.00 6.41 -17.00
CA ASP A 427 0.86 6.57 -15.53
C ASP A 427 1.91 7.55 -14.98
N ASN A 428 3.15 7.48 -15.47
CA ASN A 428 4.22 8.41 -15.07
C ASN A 428 4.01 9.81 -15.68
N ALA A 429 3.43 9.88 -16.88
CA ALA A 429 3.08 11.14 -17.53
C ALA A 429 1.94 11.84 -16.80
N GLU A 430 0.91 11.13 -16.36
CA GLU A 430 -0.16 11.65 -15.52
C GLU A 430 0.41 12.35 -14.28
N ARG A 431 1.23 11.64 -13.49
CA ARG A 431 1.90 12.18 -12.31
C ARG A 431 2.77 13.39 -12.65
N GLY A 432 3.54 13.30 -13.75
CA GLY A 432 4.35 14.41 -14.23
C GLY A 432 3.53 15.65 -14.53
N TYR A 433 2.41 15.54 -15.23
CA TYR A 433 1.49 16.65 -15.50
C TYR A 433 0.91 17.25 -14.20
N GLN A 434 0.52 16.42 -13.25
CA GLN A 434 0.02 16.90 -11.94
C GLN A 434 1.09 17.72 -11.22
N GLN A 435 2.33 17.23 -11.12
CA GLN A 435 3.42 17.94 -10.47
C GLN A 435 3.77 19.26 -11.16
N ILE A 436 3.69 19.33 -12.50
CA ILE A 436 3.92 20.57 -13.26
C ILE A 436 2.81 21.58 -12.96
N ILE A 437 1.54 21.14 -12.99
CA ILE A 437 0.38 21.98 -12.70
C ILE A 437 0.50 22.55 -11.28
N ASP A 438 0.80 21.71 -10.29
CA ASP A 438 0.96 22.12 -8.90
C ASP A 438 2.11 23.13 -8.73
N SER A 439 3.25 22.89 -9.40
CA SER A 439 4.39 23.81 -9.37
C SER A 439 4.03 25.21 -9.93
N TYR A 440 3.26 25.26 -11.02
CA TYR A 440 2.76 26.54 -11.53
C TYR A 440 1.74 27.20 -10.58
N ARG A 441 0.88 26.40 -9.94
CA ARG A 441 -0.11 26.91 -8.95
C ARG A 441 0.60 27.48 -7.71
N GLU A 442 1.59 26.78 -7.16
CA GLU A 442 2.40 27.26 -6.03
C GLU A 442 3.12 28.58 -6.37
N ALA A 443 3.63 28.67 -7.61
CA ALA A 443 4.24 29.90 -8.12
C ALA A 443 3.20 30.97 -8.49
N LYS A 444 1.88 30.71 -8.28
CA LYS A 444 0.74 31.58 -8.65
C LYS A 444 0.71 31.94 -10.14
N GLN A 445 1.24 31.05 -10.98
CA GLN A 445 1.23 31.17 -12.44
C GLN A 445 0.02 30.43 -13.02
N TRP A 446 -1.17 30.94 -12.74
CA TRP A 446 -2.46 30.28 -12.97
C TRP A 446 -2.76 29.96 -14.42
N GLN A 447 -2.37 30.87 -15.36
CA GLN A 447 -2.55 30.63 -16.79
C GLN A 447 -1.70 29.46 -17.27
N GLN A 448 -0.43 29.39 -16.85
CA GLN A 448 0.47 28.31 -17.22
C GLN A 448 -0.02 26.95 -16.65
N ALA A 449 -0.53 26.95 -15.40
CA ALA A 449 -1.15 25.75 -14.81
C ALA A 449 -2.33 25.27 -15.65
N THR A 450 -3.18 26.19 -16.13
CA THR A 450 -4.33 25.87 -16.98
C THR A 450 -3.91 25.35 -18.35
N ASP A 451 -2.91 25.98 -18.96
CA ASP A 451 -2.38 25.58 -20.28
C ASP A 451 -1.79 24.16 -20.23
N VAL A 452 -1.05 23.83 -19.17
CA VAL A 452 -0.51 22.48 -18.96
C VAL A 452 -1.62 21.47 -18.69
N ALA A 453 -2.64 21.82 -17.89
CA ALA A 453 -3.79 20.94 -17.67
C ALA A 453 -4.54 20.65 -18.98
N LYS A 454 -4.67 21.64 -19.87
CA LYS A 454 -5.23 21.45 -21.22
C LYS A 454 -4.34 20.58 -22.11
N GLU A 455 -3.01 20.77 -22.05
CA GLU A 455 -2.04 19.88 -22.73
C GLU A 455 -2.23 18.45 -22.27
N ALA A 456 -2.29 18.22 -20.94
CA ALA A 456 -2.44 16.90 -20.32
C ALA A 456 -3.68 16.15 -20.82
N VAL A 457 -4.86 16.78 -20.79
CA VAL A 457 -6.10 16.14 -21.29
C VAL A 457 -6.11 15.91 -22.80
N THR A 458 -5.28 16.65 -23.55
CA THR A 458 -5.11 16.43 -24.99
C THR A 458 -4.21 15.23 -25.27
N LYS A 459 -3.17 15.05 -24.45
CA LYS A 459 -2.20 13.95 -24.58
C LYS A 459 -2.73 12.65 -24.00
N LEU A 460 -3.47 12.72 -22.89
CA LEU A 460 -4.06 11.59 -22.17
C LEU A 460 -5.60 11.74 -22.15
N PRO A 461 -6.27 11.60 -23.30
CA PRO A 461 -7.70 11.93 -23.44
C PRO A 461 -8.64 10.97 -22.68
N ASN A 462 -8.16 9.82 -22.24
CA ASN A 462 -8.93 8.86 -21.46
C ASN A 462 -8.72 8.99 -19.95
N ASP A 463 -7.74 9.80 -19.55
CA ASP A 463 -7.43 10.02 -18.14
C ASP A 463 -8.52 10.88 -17.49
N ARG A 464 -9.16 10.28 -16.46
CA ARG A 464 -10.27 10.90 -15.75
C ARG A 464 -9.80 11.94 -14.74
N ASP A 465 -8.69 11.68 -14.10
CA ASP A 465 -8.15 12.54 -13.03
C ASP A 465 -7.59 13.82 -13.60
N LEU A 466 -6.85 13.75 -14.71
CA LEU A 466 -6.40 14.94 -15.42
C LEU A 466 -7.56 15.80 -15.95
N LYS A 467 -8.67 15.19 -16.39
CA LYS A 467 -9.89 15.93 -16.75
C LYS A 467 -10.49 16.65 -15.54
N MET A 468 -10.50 16.01 -14.36
CA MET A 468 -10.96 16.64 -13.13
C MET A 468 -10.03 17.79 -12.69
N VAL A 469 -8.71 17.61 -12.86
CA VAL A 469 -7.72 18.66 -12.61
C VAL A 469 -7.92 19.84 -13.56
N TYR A 470 -8.10 19.58 -14.86
CA TYR A 470 -8.34 20.65 -15.84
C TYR A 470 -9.64 21.43 -15.55
N ALA A 471 -10.71 20.71 -15.17
CA ALA A 471 -11.95 21.36 -14.78
C ALA A 471 -11.78 22.25 -13.53
N ALA A 472 -10.95 21.83 -12.56
CA ALA A 472 -10.60 22.66 -11.41
C ALA A 472 -9.88 23.95 -11.85
N GLN A 473 -8.91 23.86 -12.78
CA GLN A 473 -8.22 25.03 -13.33
C GLN A 473 -9.20 25.99 -14.04
N LEU A 474 -10.13 25.44 -14.84
CA LEU A 474 -11.17 26.28 -15.48
C LEU A 474 -12.03 27.04 -14.46
N SER A 475 -12.39 26.38 -13.36
CA SER A 475 -13.13 27.02 -12.27
C SER A 475 -12.33 28.15 -11.62
N ASP A 476 -11.04 27.92 -11.35
CA ASP A 476 -10.13 28.92 -10.77
C ASP A 476 -9.93 30.13 -11.72
N MET A 477 -9.92 29.89 -13.03
CA MET A 477 -9.83 30.91 -14.07
C MET A 477 -11.17 31.63 -14.38
N GLY A 478 -12.18 31.43 -13.53
CA GLY A 478 -13.48 32.11 -13.67
C GLY A 478 -14.39 31.52 -14.75
N GLN A 479 -14.17 30.28 -15.15
CA GLN A 479 -15.00 29.50 -16.09
C GLN A 479 -15.76 28.36 -15.42
N PRO A 480 -16.53 28.62 -14.34
CA PRO A 480 -17.09 27.54 -13.52
C PRO A 480 -18.16 26.72 -14.22
N GLU A 481 -18.94 27.30 -15.13
CA GLU A 481 -19.99 26.59 -15.85
C GLU A 481 -19.39 25.53 -16.80
N GLU A 482 -18.30 25.86 -17.48
CA GLU A 482 -17.59 24.93 -18.33
C GLU A 482 -16.92 23.84 -17.48
N ALA A 483 -16.33 24.21 -16.33
CA ALA A 483 -15.79 23.26 -15.38
C ALA A 483 -16.84 22.26 -14.90
N ILE A 484 -18.00 22.71 -14.46
CA ILE A 484 -19.12 21.85 -14.02
C ILE A 484 -19.60 20.93 -15.15
N LYS A 485 -19.74 21.46 -16.38
CA LYS A 485 -20.12 20.68 -17.54
C LYS A 485 -19.12 19.57 -17.84
N GLN A 486 -17.83 19.86 -17.81
CA GLN A 486 -16.78 18.87 -18.03
C GLN A 486 -16.79 17.81 -16.94
N VAL A 487 -16.84 18.17 -15.66
CA VAL A 487 -16.91 17.23 -14.55
C VAL A 487 -18.15 16.34 -14.67
N LYS A 488 -19.34 16.89 -14.97
CA LYS A 488 -20.57 16.11 -15.17
C LYS A 488 -20.47 15.12 -16.33
N SER A 489 -19.70 15.43 -17.37
CA SER A 489 -19.50 14.52 -18.51
C SER A 489 -18.69 13.26 -18.16
N LEU A 490 -18.05 13.22 -17.00
CA LEU A 490 -17.28 12.09 -16.50
C LEU A 490 -18.12 11.04 -15.75
N LEU A 491 -19.40 11.35 -15.49
CA LEU A 491 -20.32 10.43 -14.81
C LEU A 491 -20.60 9.21 -15.70
N LYS A 492 -20.44 8.00 -15.14
CA LYS A 492 -20.63 6.71 -15.80
C LYS A 492 -21.76 5.89 -15.18
N GLY A 493 -22.30 6.30 -14.04
CA GLY A 493 -23.27 5.53 -13.25
C GLY A 493 -22.63 4.42 -12.44
N THR A 494 -21.35 4.52 -12.10
CA THR A 494 -20.57 3.52 -11.38
C THR A 494 -20.13 4.05 -10.01
N PRO A 495 -19.68 3.21 -9.07
CA PRO A 495 -19.21 3.67 -7.76
C PRO A 495 -18.06 4.68 -7.83
N GLU A 496 -17.22 4.62 -8.88
CA GLU A 496 -16.12 5.56 -9.11
C GLU A 496 -16.61 6.98 -9.39
N ASP A 497 -17.90 7.20 -9.61
CA ASP A 497 -18.50 8.53 -9.75
C ASP A 497 -18.47 9.33 -8.44
N ARG A 498 -18.14 8.68 -7.31
CA ARG A 498 -17.88 9.35 -6.04
C ARG A 498 -16.93 10.54 -6.21
N ASP A 499 -15.80 10.35 -6.89
CA ASP A 499 -14.77 11.39 -7.06
C ASP A 499 -15.26 12.55 -7.93
N VAL A 500 -16.09 12.25 -8.92
CA VAL A 500 -16.77 13.27 -9.74
C VAL A 500 -17.69 14.13 -8.88
N TYR A 501 -18.50 13.49 -8.01
CA TYR A 501 -19.38 14.23 -7.11
C TYR A 501 -18.61 15.02 -6.05
N VAL A 502 -17.49 14.50 -5.53
CA VAL A 502 -16.58 15.25 -4.65
C VAL A 502 -16.07 16.51 -5.39
N ARG A 503 -15.62 16.38 -6.63
CA ARG A 503 -15.16 17.52 -7.42
C ARG A 503 -16.27 18.55 -7.68
N LEU A 504 -17.47 18.09 -8.00
CA LEU A 504 -18.64 18.97 -8.15
C LEU A 504 -18.96 19.72 -6.86
N ALA A 505 -18.89 19.03 -5.72
CA ALA A 505 -19.10 19.65 -4.42
C ALA A 505 -18.07 20.75 -4.14
N GLN A 506 -16.79 20.48 -4.40
CA GLN A 506 -15.70 21.45 -4.22
C GLN A 506 -15.88 22.70 -5.10
N ILE A 507 -16.21 22.51 -6.39
CA ILE A 507 -16.46 23.64 -7.31
C ILE A 507 -17.66 24.46 -6.82
N ASN A 508 -18.79 23.81 -6.52
CA ASN A 508 -19.99 24.50 -6.04
C ASN A 508 -19.76 25.21 -4.69
N SER A 509 -19.00 24.60 -3.79
CA SER A 509 -18.60 25.22 -2.51
C SER A 509 -17.82 26.52 -2.72
N ARG A 510 -16.84 26.53 -3.65
CA ARG A 510 -16.08 27.74 -4.00
C ARG A 510 -16.98 28.84 -4.57
N LEU A 511 -17.97 28.47 -5.36
CA LEU A 511 -18.97 29.37 -5.94
C LEU A 511 -20.04 29.82 -4.92
N LYS A 512 -19.99 29.33 -3.69
CA LYS A 512 -21.01 29.53 -2.65
C LYS A 512 -22.41 29.01 -3.06
N ARG A 513 -22.47 28.03 -3.99
CA ARG A 513 -23.69 27.31 -4.38
C ARG A 513 -23.96 26.17 -3.41
N TRP A 514 -24.30 26.53 -2.18
CA TRP A 514 -24.39 25.59 -1.07
C TRP A 514 -25.34 24.41 -1.29
N PRO A 515 -26.57 24.61 -1.86
CA PRO A 515 -27.47 23.48 -2.13
C PRO A 515 -26.86 22.48 -3.13
N ASP A 516 -26.24 22.97 -4.20
CA ASP A 516 -25.63 22.09 -5.21
C ASP A 516 -24.40 21.36 -4.66
N ALA A 517 -23.64 22.04 -3.76
CA ALA A 517 -22.52 21.41 -3.08
C ALA A 517 -22.97 20.29 -2.14
N GLU A 518 -24.06 20.49 -1.38
CA GLU A 518 -24.61 19.50 -0.45
C GLU A 518 -25.21 18.31 -1.21
N GLU A 519 -25.96 18.54 -2.31
CA GLU A 519 -26.47 17.47 -3.17
C GLU A 519 -25.34 16.60 -3.72
N ALA A 520 -24.24 17.22 -4.14
CA ALA A 520 -23.08 16.50 -4.63
C ALA A 520 -22.40 15.69 -3.50
N LEU A 521 -22.26 16.23 -2.29
CA LEU A 521 -21.76 15.50 -1.13
C LEU A 521 -22.65 14.33 -0.73
N ASP A 522 -23.98 14.48 -0.83
CA ASP A 522 -24.91 13.37 -0.55
C ASP A 522 -24.72 12.22 -1.52
N LYS A 523 -24.55 12.53 -2.82
CA LYS A 523 -24.25 11.51 -3.85
C LYS A 523 -22.89 10.86 -3.62
N ALA A 524 -21.87 11.65 -3.30
CA ALA A 524 -20.55 11.13 -2.97
C ALA A 524 -20.61 10.19 -1.75
N ALA A 525 -21.34 10.56 -0.68
CA ALA A 525 -21.51 9.74 0.51
C ALA A 525 -22.20 8.41 0.21
N GLN A 526 -23.25 8.40 -0.64
CA GLN A 526 -23.94 7.18 -1.06
C GLN A 526 -23.05 6.20 -1.81
N LEU A 527 -22.08 6.72 -2.57
CA LEU A 527 -21.11 5.92 -3.34
C LEU A 527 -19.85 5.56 -2.53
N SER A 528 -19.68 6.13 -1.35
CA SER A 528 -18.52 5.85 -0.47
C SER A 528 -18.70 4.51 0.23
N VAL A 529 -17.91 3.51 -0.17
CA VAL A 529 -17.90 2.17 0.44
C VAL A 529 -16.94 2.14 1.62
N LYS A 530 -15.73 2.68 1.43
CA LYS A 530 -14.68 2.71 2.46
C LYS A 530 -14.97 3.77 3.51
N GLU A 531 -14.59 3.48 4.75
CA GLU A 531 -14.81 4.40 5.87
C GLU A 531 -14.01 5.72 5.70
N GLU A 532 -12.79 5.64 5.17
CA GLU A 532 -11.96 6.82 4.85
C GLU A 532 -12.67 7.75 3.85
N ASP A 533 -13.32 7.19 2.84
CA ASP A 533 -14.06 7.95 1.84
C ASP A 533 -15.26 8.69 2.46
N LYS A 534 -15.96 8.05 3.39
CA LYS A 534 -17.06 8.68 4.14
C LYS A 534 -16.56 9.79 5.03
N GLN A 535 -15.45 9.55 5.74
CA GLN A 535 -14.80 10.55 6.58
C GLN A 535 -14.36 11.77 5.75
N TYR A 536 -13.83 11.55 4.55
CA TYR A 536 -13.46 12.65 3.66
C TYR A 536 -14.68 13.47 3.20
N VAL A 537 -15.78 12.83 2.85
CA VAL A 537 -17.03 13.53 2.50
C VAL A 537 -17.59 14.30 3.71
N ASP A 538 -17.57 13.71 4.90
CA ASP A 538 -18.00 14.38 6.15
C ASP A 538 -17.08 15.58 6.46
N PHE A 539 -15.77 15.48 6.23
CA PHE A 539 -14.83 16.60 6.36
C PHE A 539 -15.20 17.76 5.42
N LEU A 540 -15.46 17.49 4.14
CA LEU A 540 -15.88 18.50 3.18
C LEU A 540 -17.21 19.15 3.58
N ARG A 541 -18.13 18.37 4.11
CA ARG A 541 -19.43 18.86 4.62
C ARG A 541 -19.24 19.80 5.80
N ALA A 542 -18.40 19.41 6.76
CA ALA A 542 -18.07 20.24 7.91
C ALA A 542 -17.42 21.56 7.49
N SER A 543 -16.49 21.52 6.54
CA SER A 543 -15.88 22.72 5.95
C SER A 543 -16.92 23.62 5.25
N ASN A 544 -17.88 23.02 4.54
CA ASN A 544 -18.98 23.79 3.93
C ASN A 544 -19.85 24.48 4.95
N TYR A 545 -20.16 23.82 6.08
CA TYR A 545 -20.92 24.45 7.18
C TYR A 545 -20.14 25.62 7.80
N GLU A 546 -18.85 25.47 8.01
CA GLU A 546 -18.00 26.54 8.51
C GLU A 546 -18.04 27.76 7.58
N ARG A 547 -17.86 27.54 6.27
CA ARG A 547 -17.89 28.61 5.25
C ARG A 547 -19.27 29.31 5.16
N GLN A 548 -20.35 28.62 5.53
CA GLN A 548 -21.69 29.19 5.69
C GLN A 548 -21.87 29.89 7.03
N LYS A 549 -20.86 29.92 7.90
CA LYS A 549 -20.95 30.40 9.29
C LYS A 549 -21.90 29.56 10.17
N LYS A 550 -22.23 28.34 9.76
CA LYS A 550 -23.01 27.34 10.51
C LYS A 550 -22.11 26.55 11.45
N TYR A 551 -21.48 27.26 12.37
CA TYR A 551 -20.39 26.74 13.19
C TYR A 551 -20.77 25.55 14.07
N ASP A 552 -21.97 25.51 14.64
CA ASP A 552 -22.42 24.43 15.50
C ASP A 552 -22.56 23.11 14.71
N GLN A 553 -23.06 23.20 13.46
CA GLN A 553 -23.17 22.04 12.57
C GLN A 553 -21.77 21.57 12.13
N SER A 554 -20.87 22.49 11.81
CA SER A 554 -19.47 22.19 11.49
C SER A 554 -18.77 21.48 12.66
N GLU A 555 -18.86 22.04 13.87
CA GLU A 555 -18.28 21.46 15.08
C GLU A 555 -18.82 20.04 15.35
N GLN A 556 -20.13 19.83 15.20
CA GLN A 556 -20.74 18.53 15.41
C GLN A 556 -20.16 17.45 14.48
N VAL A 557 -19.99 17.78 13.19
CA VAL A 557 -19.45 16.82 12.21
C VAL A 557 -17.97 16.57 12.48
N PHE A 558 -17.16 17.61 12.75
CA PHE A 558 -15.73 17.41 13.07
C PHE A 558 -15.54 16.58 14.34
N ARG A 559 -16.37 16.78 15.37
CA ARG A 559 -16.29 15.96 16.58
C ARG A 559 -16.65 14.50 16.31
N LYS A 560 -17.64 14.23 15.45
CA LYS A 560 -17.96 12.87 15.02
C LYS A 560 -16.75 12.21 14.34
N LEU A 561 -16.05 12.92 13.47
CA LEU A 561 -14.83 12.43 12.83
C LEU A 561 -13.74 12.09 13.85
N LEU A 562 -13.56 12.92 14.87
CA LEU A 562 -12.58 12.68 15.94
C LEU A 562 -12.95 11.53 16.89
N VAL A 563 -14.24 11.13 16.95
CA VAL A 563 -14.63 9.89 17.66
C VAL A 563 -14.14 8.66 16.90
N THR A 564 -14.22 8.69 15.58
CA THR A 564 -13.76 7.57 14.72
C THR A 564 -12.23 7.53 14.58
N ASP A 565 -11.61 8.70 14.38
CA ASP A 565 -10.16 8.85 14.28
C ASP A 565 -9.66 9.98 15.20
N PRO A 566 -9.34 9.69 16.46
CA PRO A 566 -8.87 10.68 17.45
C PRO A 566 -7.49 11.29 17.13
N GLN A 567 -6.75 10.74 16.16
CA GLN A 567 -5.44 11.21 15.73
C GLN A 567 -5.46 11.88 14.36
N ASN A 568 -6.61 12.19 13.82
CA ASN A 568 -6.71 12.91 12.55
C ASN A 568 -6.20 14.33 12.68
N ALA A 569 -4.93 14.54 12.35
CA ALA A 569 -4.26 15.83 12.50
C ALA A 569 -4.98 16.95 11.74
N ALA A 570 -5.49 16.68 10.53
CA ALA A 570 -6.21 17.67 9.74
C ALA A 570 -7.52 18.12 10.41
N VAL A 571 -8.31 17.17 10.94
CA VAL A 571 -9.55 17.47 11.65
C VAL A 571 -9.27 18.19 12.97
N LEU A 572 -8.27 17.73 13.74
CA LEU A 572 -7.83 18.37 14.98
C LEU A 572 -7.44 19.83 14.74
N ASN A 573 -6.62 20.07 13.70
CA ASN A 573 -6.20 21.43 13.36
C ASN A 573 -7.35 22.28 12.88
N TYR A 574 -8.20 21.77 11.98
CA TYR A 574 -9.31 22.55 11.41
C TYR A 574 -10.32 22.97 12.48
N LEU A 575 -10.77 22.03 13.31
CA LEU A 575 -11.68 22.31 14.41
C LEU A 575 -11.04 23.25 15.43
N GLY A 576 -9.78 22.98 15.80
CA GLY A 576 -9.02 23.81 16.74
C GLY A 576 -8.88 25.24 16.22
N TYR A 577 -8.51 25.44 14.95
CA TYR A 577 -8.41 26.76 14.33
C TYR A 577 -9.77 27.48 14.30
N MET A 578 -10.83 26.81 13.86
CA MET A 578 -12.18 27.38 13.85
C MET A 578 -12.62 27.91 15.22
N LEU A 579 -12.34 27.16 16.27
CA LEU A 579 -12.65 27.55 17.65
C LEU A 579 -11.77 28.72 18.12
N ALA A 580 -10.47 28.66 17.84
CA ALA A 580 -9.50 29.68 18.23
C ALA A 580 -9.78 31.00 17.52
N ASP A 581 -10.06 30.99 16.23
CA ASP A 581 -10.35 32.20 15.44
C ASP A 581 -11.61 32.93 15.96
N ARG A 582 -12.63 32.15 16.32
CA ARG A 582 -13.85 32.67 16.96
C ARG A 582 -13.63 33.14 18.43
N GLY A 583 -12.50 32.85 19.03
CA GLY A 583 -12.22 33.16 20.43
C GLY A 583 -13.04 32.34 21.44
N VAL A 584 -13.54 31.17 21.05
CA VAL A 584 -14.36 30.29 21.91
C VAL A 584 -13.57 29.00 22.22
N LYS A 585 -13.77 28.45 23.42
CA LYS A 585 -13.13 27.19 23.85
C LYS A 585 -11.63 27.16 23.59
N LEU A 586 -10.93 28.28 23.86
CA LEU A 586 -9.52 28.49 23.49
C LEU A 586 -8.57 27.43 24.07
N ASP A 587 -8.81 26.96 25.29
CA ASP A 587 -7.98 25.91 25.90
C ASP A 587 -8.14 24.57 25.18
N GLU A 588 -9.37 24.20 24.82
CA GLU A 588 -9.65 23.01 24.04
C GLU A 588 -9.04 23.11 22.63
N ALA A 589 -9.21 24.25 21.97
CA ALA A 589 -8.61 24.54 20.67
C ALA A 589 -7.09 24.38 20.68
N LEU A 590 -6.43 24.92 21.73
CA LEU A 590 -5.00 24.81 21.89
C LEU A 590 -4.54 23.35 22.05
N ILE A 591 -5.27 22.52 22.82
CA ILE A 591 -4.96 21.09 22.99
C ILE A 591 -5.03 20.36 21.64
N MET A 592 -6.09 20.58 20.85
CA MET A 592 -6.27 19.94 19.54
C MET A 592 -5.19 20.37 18.55
N ILE A 593 -4.88 21.66 18.45
CA ILE A 593 -3.87 22.16 17.52
C ILE A 593 -2.46 21.67 17.93
N LYS A 594 -2.14 21.65 19.22
CA LYS A 594 -0.87 21.08 19.71
C LYS A 594 -0.73 19.63 19.29
N LYS A 595 -1.78 18.83 19.44
CA LYS A 595 -1.77 17.44 19.01
C LYS A 595 -1.57 17.31 17.49
N ALA A 596 -2.15 18.19 16.69
CA ALA A 596 -1.92 18.21 15.25
C ALA A 596 -0.45 18.54 14.93
N VAL A 597 0.17 19.50 15.62
CA VAL A 597 1.60 19.82 15.48
C VAL A 597 2.51 18.69 15.96
N GLU A 598 2.14 17.96 17.02
CA GLU A 598 2.87 16.77 17.46
C GLU A 598 2.87 15.66 16.39
N LEU A 599 1.76 15.50 15.68
CA LEU A 599 1.63 14.51 14.61
C LEU A 599 2.38 14.90 13.32
N ASP A 600 2.48 16.21 13.04
CA ASP A 600 3.24 16.74 11.89
C ASP A 600 3.92 18.08 12.25
N PRO A 601 5.12 18.02 12.87
CA PRO A 601 5.81 19.21 13.42
C PRO A 601 6.32 20.22 12.39
N ALA A 602 6.45 19.80 11.12
CA ALA A 602 6.93 20.64 10.02
C ALA A 602 5.79 21.29 9.23
N ASN A 603 4.54 21.00 9.56
CA ASN A 603 3.38 21.55 8.86
C ASN A 603 3.17 23.02 9.15
N GLY A 604 3.47 23.89 8.17
CA GLY A 604 3.35 25.34 8.29
C GLY A 604 1.94 25.81 8.69
N ALA A 605 0.90 25.14 8.19
CA ALA A 605 -0.48 25.48 8.50
C ALA A 605 -0.87 25.14 9.94
N TYR A 606 -0.32 24.03 10.50
CA TYR A 606 -0.53 23.68 11.91
C TYR A 606 0.23 24.63 12.84
N LEU A 607 1.44 25.02 12.43
CA LEU A 607 2.22 26.03 13.15
C LEU A 607 1.54 27.40 13.14
N ASP A 608 0.95 27.82 12.01
CA ASP A 608 0.15 29.05 11.94
C ASP A 608 -1.05 29.00 12.88
N SER A 609 -1.82 27.92 12.82
CA SER A 609 -2.97 27.70 13.72
C SER A 609 -2.57 27.74 15.20
N LEU A 610 -1.42 27.13 15.53
CA LEU A 610 -0.88 27.15 16.91
C LEU A 610 -0.48 28.58 17.33
N GLY A 611 0.21 29.28 16.46
CA GLY A 611 0.58 30.68 16.68
C GLY A 611 -0.64 31.57 16.85
N TRP A 612 -1.66 31.39 16.00
CA TRP A 612 -2.93 32.13 16.10
C TRP A 612 -3.68 31.83 17.40
N ALA A 613 -3.75 30.56 17.81
CA ALA A 613 -4.35 30.19 19.11
C ALA A 613 -3.63 30.83 20.29
N TYR A 614 -2.29 30.87 20.29
CA TYR A 614 -1.52 31.59 21.29
C TYR A 614 -1.76 33.11 21.25
N PHE A 615 -1.88 33.71 20.06
CA PHE A 615 -2.24 35.12 19.91
C PHE A 615 -3.59 35.42 20.54
N LYS A 616 -4.63 34.61 20.28
CA LYS A 616 -5.97 34.76 20.88
C LYS A 616 -5.95 34.60 22.41
N LEU A 617 -5.02 33.83 22.95
CA LEU A 617 -4.79 33.66 24.39
C LEU A 617 -3.93 34.77 25.00
N GLY A 618 -3.41 35.71 24.21
CA GLY A 618 -2.53 36.78 24.65
C GLY A 618 -1.10 36.33 24.99
N LYS A 619 -0.68 35.15 24.56
CA LYS A 619 0.67 34.56 24.75
C LYS A 619 1.55 34.93 23.56
N PHE A 620 1.92 36.22 23.45
CA PHE A 620 2.50 36.81 22.26
C PHE A 620 3.89 36.26 21.88
N GLU A 621 4.73 35.89 22.83
CA GLU A 621 6.05 35.30 22.57
C GLU A 621 5.92 33.92 21.91
N LEU A 622 4.99 33.08 22.41
CA LEU A 622 4.70 31.78 21.82
C LEU A 622 4.02 31.91 20.45
N ALA A 623 3.18 32.94 20.30
CA ALA A 623 2.56 33.25 19.01
C ALA A 623 3.63 33.61 17.96
N GLU A 624 4.59 34.48 18.34
CA GLU A 624 5.66 34.90 17.44
C GLU A 624 6.56 33.77 17.01
N ASP A 625 6.97 32.91 17.93
CA ASP A 625 7.78 31.72 17.61
C ASP A 625 7.10 30.84 16.56
N ASN A 626 5.83 30.48 16.81
CA ASN A 626 5.11 29.57 15.90
C ASN A 626 4.74 30.23 14.56
N LEU A 627 4.28 31.50 14.54
CA LEU A 627 3.98 32.22 13.30
C LEU A 627 5.24 32.46 12.46
N THR A 628 6.39 32.71 13.09
CA THR A 628 7.66 32.85 12.37
C THR A 628 8.08 31.53 11.74
N ARG A 629 7.97 30.43 12.46
CA ARG A 629 8.20 29.08 11.92
C ARG A 629 7.22 28.75 10.78
N ALA A 630 5.94 29.07 10.93
CA ALA A 630 4.96 28.94 9.87
C ALA A 630 5.36 29.73 8.61
N SER A 631 5.82 30.99 8.79
CA SER A 631 6.28 31.83 7.70
C SER A 631 7.55 31.30 7.00
N GLN A 632 8.38 30.51 7.65
CA GLN A 632 9.52 29.84 7.03
C GLN A 632 9.07 28.76 6.03
N HIS A 633 7.99 28.05 6.35
CA HIS A 633 7.41 27.02 5.49
C HIS A 633 6.41 27.56 4.47
N MET A 634 5.70 28.65 4.82
CA MET A 634 4.59 29.21 4.05
C MET A 634 4.74 30.73 3.85
N GLY A 635 5.93 31.18 3.48
CA GLY A 635 6.24 32.61 3.40
C GLY A 635 5.42 33.41 2.38
N ALA A 636 4.83 32.77 1.36
CA ALA A 636 3.95 33.35 0.37
C ALA A 636 2.44 33.19 0.71
N ASP A 637 2.12 32.65 1.89
CA ASP A 637 0.73 32.55 2.34
C ASP A 637 0.26 33.90 2.90
N PRO A 638 -0.80 34.49 2.36
CA PRO A 638 -1.28 35.80 2.80
C PRO A 638 -1.84 35.79 4.23
N THR A 639 -2.46 34.69 4.67
CA THR A 639 -3.04 34.57 6.02
C THR A 639 -1.94 34.55 7.09
N VAL A 640 -0.87 33.76 6.87
CA VAL A 640 0.29 33.75 7.78
C VAL A 640 0.91 35.15 7.90
N GLN A 641 1.03 35.88 6.80
CA GLN A 641 1.53 37.26 6.80
C GLN A 641 0.59 38.19 7.53
N ALA A 642 -0.73 38.02 7.37
CA ALA A 642 -1.74 38.83 8.09
C ALA A 642 -1.68 38.57 9.60
N HIS A 643 -1.57 37.30 10.04
CA HIS A 643 -1.44 36.95 11.45
C HIS A 643 -0.18 37.54 12.09
N LEU A 644 0.97 37.51 11.38
CA LEU A 644 2.19 38.20 11.85
C LEU A 644 1.99 39.70 11.96
N GLY A 645 1.32 40.31 11.01
CA GLY A 645 0.95 41.75 11.04
C GLY A 645 0.10 42.08 12.26
N ASP A 646 -0.96 41.32 12.53
CA ASP A 646 -1.84 41.47 13.69
C ASP A 646 -1.06 41.30 15.01
N LEU A 647 -0.17 40.32 15.09
CA LEU A 647 0.70 40.12 16.25
C LEU A 647 1.62 41.33 16.49
N TYR A 648 2.29 41.82 15.44
CA TYR A 648 3.24 42.94 15.58
C TYR A 648 2.51 44.24 15.91
N GLN A 649 1.31 44.46 15.40
CA GLN A 649 0.46 45.57 15.80
C GLN A 649 0.13 45.49 17.30
N LYS A 650 -0.30 44.30 17.77
CA LYS A 650 -0.72 44.09 19.15
C LYS A 650 0.44 44.25 20.14
N THR A 651 1.66 43.95 19.71
CA THR A 651 2.89 44.12 20.48
C THR A 651 3.59 45.47 20.29
N GLY A 652 2.96 46.41 19.58
CA GLY A 652 3.46 47.79 19.40
C GLY A 652 4.57 47.95 18.35
N ARG A 653 4.89 46.89 17.59
CA ARG A 653 5.96 46.92 16.60
C ARG A 653 5.40 47.29 15.20
N LEU A 654 4.88 48.51 15.09
CA LEU A 654 4.13 48.98 13.92
C LEU A 654 4.88 48.88 12.57
N LYS A 655 6.21 49.04 12.55
CA LYS A 655 7.00 48.92 11.30
C LYS A 655 6.95 47.48 10.76
N LEU A 656 7.04 46.50 11.65
CA LEU A 656 6.93 45.07 11.27
C LEU A 656 5.50 44.74 10.84
N ALA A 657 4.50 45.26 11.57
CA ALA A 657 3.10 45.05 11.21
C ALA A 657 2.81 45.52 9.78
N VAL A 658 3.25 46.74 9.43
CA VAL A 658 3.10 47.32 8.08
C VAL A 658 3.77 46.44 7.04
N ALA A 659 4.99 45.95 7.28
CA ALA A 659 5.74 45.12 6.34
C ALA A 659 5.01 43.79 6.05
N HIS A 660 4.49 43.15 7.09
CA HIS A 660 3.79 41.87 6.94
C HIS A 660 2.41 42.03 6.31
N TRP A 661 1.64 43.06 6.67
CA TRP A 661 0.37 43.33 6.03
C TRP A 661 0.51 43.76 4.55
N ASP A 662 1.52 44.58 4.19
CA ASP A 662 1.83 44.88 2.79
C ASP A 662 2.11 43.60 2.01
N ARG A 663 2.87 42.67 2.59
CA ARG A 663 3.16 41.37 1.97
C ARG A 663 1.87 40.55 1.83
N ALA A 664 1.03 40.47 2.88
CA ALA A 664 -0.25 39.77 2.81
C ALA A 664 -1.13 40.27 1.65
N ILE A 665 -1.28 41.59 1.51
CA ILE A 665 -2.05 42.20 0.41
C ILE A 665 -1.44 41.87 -0.95
N GLN A 666 -0.11 41.94 -1.10
CA GLN A 666 0.57 41.54 -2.34
C GLN A 666 0.31 40.11 -2.71
N GLU A 667 0.32 39.20 -1.73
CA GLU A 667 0.10 37.77 -1.96
C GLU A 667 -1.38 37.45 -2.28
N TRP A 668 -2.35 38.12 -1.62
CA TRP A 668 -3.77 38.00 -2.01
C TRP A 668 -4.01 38.49 -3.44
N ASN A 669 -3.38 39.59 -3.87
CA ASN A 669 -3.51 40.09 -5.24
C ASN A 669 -2.98 39.16 -6.32
N LYS A 670 -2.10 38.21 -5.96
CA LYS A 670 -1.60 37.14 -6.85
C LYS A 670 -2.47 35.85 -6.78
N THR A 671 -3.40 35.79 -5.86
CA THR A 671 -4.26 34.62 -5.64
C THR A 671 -5.49 34.67 -6.50
N VAL A 672 -6.01 33.53 -7.00
CA VAL A 672 -7.26 33.51 -7.78
C VAL A 672 -8.43 34.01 -6.95
N ALA A 673 -9.31 34.78 -7.55
CA ALA A 673 -10.40 35.49 -6.86
C ALA A 673 -11.30 34.54 -6.03
N ALA A 674 -11.47 33.29 -6.47
CA ALA A 674 -12.24 32.28 -5.75
C ALA A 674 -11.62 31.82 -4.41
N GLU A 675 -10.31 32.03 -4.21
CA GLU A 675 -9.56 31.65 -3.01
C GLU A 675 -9.27 32.82 -2.07
N VAL A 676 -9.52 34.04 -2.48
CA VAL A 676 -9.31 35.24 -1.65
C VAL A 676 -10.39 35.34 -0.58
N ASP A 677 -9.97 35.50 0.69
CA ASP A 677 -10.87 35.95 1.75
C ASP A 677 -11.02 37.46 1.70
N ASN A 678 -12.09 37.92 1.03
CA ASN A 678 -12.33 39.34 0.84
C ASN A 678 -12.59 40.08 2.16
N ASP A 679 -13.19 39.43 3.17
CA ASP A 679 -13.45 40.02 4.48
C ASP A 679 -12.14 40.27 5.24
N GLU A 680 -11.26 39.23 5.25
CA GLU A 680 -9.95 39.32 5.90
C GLU A 680 -9.00 40.29 5.14
N MET A 681 -8.96 40.22 3.80
CA MET A 681 -8.18 41.13 2.99
C MET A 681 -8.60 42.61 3.23
N ALA A 682 -9.91 42.88 3.26
CA ALA A 682 -10.43 44.23 3.51
C ALA A 682 -10.09 44.73 4.92
N LYS A 683 -10.18 43.84 5.94
CA LYS A 683 -9.75 44.16 7.32
C LYS A 683 -8.26 44.51 7.33
N THR A 684 -7.42 43.66 6.77
CA THR A 684 -5.95 43.82 6.73
C THR A 684 -5.56 45.11 6.00
N GLN A 685 -6.22 45.44 4.87
CA GLN A 685 -6.02 46.71 4.17
C GLN A 685 -6.31 47.90 5.05
N LYS A 686 -7.42 47.91 5.78
CA LYS A 686 -7.82 48.99 6.70
C LYS A 686 -6.81 49.15 7.84
N ASP A 687 -6.36 48.02 8.42
CA ASP A 687 -5.40 48.04 9.53
C ASP A 687 -4.02 48.55 9.05
N LEU A 688 -3.58 48.13 7.87
CA LEU A 688 -2.39 48.63 7.20
C LEU A 688 -2.40 50.16 6.99
N GLU A 689 -3.48 50.69 6.44
CA GLU A 689 -3.62 52.14 6.21
C GLU A 689 -3.61 52.92 7.53
N SER A 690 -4.30 52.40 8.57
CA SER A 690 -4.29 52.98 9.90
C SER A 690 -2.88 53.01 10.51
N ALA A 691 -2.13 51.93 10.36
CA ALA A 691 -0.75 51.84 10.86
C ALA A 691 0.21 52.79 10.13
N LYS A 692 0.09 52.91 8.81
CA LYS A 692 0.88 53.86 8.00
C LYS A 692 0.66 55.30 8.45
N VAL A 693 -0.60 55.69 8.72
CA VAL A 693 -0.91 57.03 9.25
C VAL A 693 -0.29 57.27 10.63
N LYS A 694 -0.30 56.28 11.54
CA LYS A 694 0.34 56.38 12.85
C LYS A 694 1.85 56.58 12.73
N LEU A 695 2.52 55.75 11.91
CA LEU A 695 3.95 55.86 11.68
C LEU A 695 4.37 57.21 11.08
N ALA A 696 3.55 57.75 10.16
CA ALA A 696 3.82 59.07 9.59
C ALA A 696 3.73 60.19 10.64
N LYS A 697 2.76 60.12 11.56
CA LYS A 697 2.65 61.06 12.70
C LYS A 697 3.82 60.97 13.64
N GLU A 698 4.19 59.77 14.07
CA GLU A 698 5.36 59.54 14.96
C GLU A 698 6.65 60.07 14.32
N SER A 699 6.82 59.88 13.02
CA SER A 699 7.98 60.40 12.27
C SER A 699 8.00 61.89 12.11
N SER A 700 6.83 62.56 12.14
CA SER A 700 6.72 64.02 12.11
C SER A 700 6.91 64.70 13.46
N GLU A 701 6.57 63.99 14.57
CA GLU A 701 6.77 64.44 15.93
C GLU A 701 8.21 64.26 16.43
N GLN A 702 9.00 63.40 15.79
CA GLN A 702 10.42 63.17 16.10
C GLN A 702 11.37 64.10 15.29
N LYS A 703 10.87 64.87 14.35
CA LYS A 703 11.60 65.92 13.61
C LYS A 703 11.30 67.27 14.21
#